data_a40d9de9f5b3676ec0ddb46ebf56561e
#
_entry.id   a40d9de9f5b3676ec0ddb46ebf56561e
#
_cell.length_a   1.000
_cell.length_b   1.000
_cell.length_c   1.000
_cell.angle_alpha   90.00
_cell.angle_beta   90.00
_cell.angle_gamma   90.00
#
_symmetry.space_group_name_H-M   'P 1'
#
loop_
_entity.id
_entity.type
_entity.pdbx_description
1 polymer ?
#
loop_
_entity_poly.entity_id
_entity_poly.type
_entity_poly.pdbx_seq_one_letter_code
_entity_poly.pdbx_strand_id
1 'polypeptide(L)'
;MLFLDPMRFFLKYWLNMKRIPFLILLLAGIGYLTVSAMDTSGPTDPPGRYEKIMVLVGRMLEEGHFSPQPLDDAFSQKVFRRYLEELDPEKNILLSEDIEKLKTYERSIDDELKGAPVVFVKKAGDVFNQRMEEANSIYKSILSSPFDFSVPEQVELDADKITFPVGAQARLQRWRQKLKYMTLERYADAIELREKNKGKEGFVQKVDSTLEREAREKVGKLMERNFDRLRLKFNQDDKFNLLVNTITNSMDPHTEFMPPVDKRYFDEEMSGEFFGIGATLQYDDGNIKITSVVTGSPSYKSGQIQPGDIILKVGQGKEEPVDLTGFMTTDAVKLIRGKKNTEVRLIIRKPAGDIKEVTMIREKIVQDEGYARSAVLKEGEAKIGYIYLPDFYANFDDPKGRRCYIDVAKELEKLKKENVSGVILDLRNNGGGSLYDVVQMAGLFIPEGPIVQVKDRDRQASVLSDKDRSVQYDGPLVVMVNEFSASASEIFAAAMQDYGRALVVGSSSTYGKGTVQRNIGLDPVYGFSSTSDELGSVKLTLQKFYRVTGASTQLRGVKADIVIPDNYEYMKLREKDTPEALPWDQINKTSFITWTPGFDLEEVKRMSAQRLAQDSTFILIGQTAKWLAEQNDKQYSLLLSTYQQEQELVKQKVKQLEKLQQLRTPLLVTPLSGEENKYAADTAKQERFNSWIGSLKKDIYLDQGVKVIKDILSIKRSVAIRY
;
A
#
# COMPACT_ATOMS: atom_id res chain seq x y z
N MET A 1 -7.76 -25.51 47.35
CA MET A 1 -8.23 -24.28 48.02
C MET A 1 -7.08 -23.29 47.99
N LEU A 2 -7.11 -22.35 47.08
CA LEU A 2 -6.55 -21.01 47.08
C LEU A 2 -6.60 -20.49 45.61
N PHE A 3 -7.73 -19.91 45.30
CA PHE A 3 -7.90 -19.09 44.12
C PHE A 3 -7.07 -17.82 44.33
N LEU A 4 -6.03 -17.61 43.51
CA LEU A 4 -5.35 -16.34 43.36
C LEU A 4 -6.01 -15.56 42.22
N ASP A 5 -6.61 -14.47 42.65
CA ASP A 5 -7.39 -13.50 41.93
C ASP A 5 -6.64 -12.95 40.68
N PRO A 6 -7.09 -13.17 39.42
CA PRO A 6 -6.47 -12.65 38.22
C PRO A 6 -6.46 -11.12 38.17
N MET A 7 -7.29 -10.45 38.97
CA MET A 7 -7.37 -8.98 39.02
C MET A 7 -6.14 -8.34 39.68
N ARG A 8 -5.42 -9.06 40.59
CA ARG A 8 -4.18 -8.55 41.18
C ARG A 8 -2.97 -8.59 40.26
N PHE A 9 -2.94 -9.54 39.34
CA PHE A 9 -1.89 -9.63 38.33
C PHE A 9 -2.04 -8.53 37.26
N PHE A 10 -3.28 -8.27 36.85
CA PHE A 10 -3.62 -7.19 35.89
C PHE A 10 -3.34 -5.79 36.49
N LEU A 11 -3.64 -5.57 37.77
CA LEU A 11 -3.35 -4.29 38.45
C LEU A 11 -1.84 -4.03 38.56
N LYS A 12 -1.01 -5.05 38.77
CA LYS A 12 0.44 -4.88 38.90
C LYS A 12 1.13 -4.55 37.56
N TYR A 13 0.63 -5.12 36.47
CA TYR A 13 1.08 -4.78 35.12
C TYR A 13 0.54 -3.43 34.64
N TRP A 14 -0.71 -3.13 34.97
CA TRP A 14 -1.35 -1.86 34.65
C TRP A 14 -0.75 -0.67 35.42
N LEU A 15 -0.35 -0.88 36.69
CA LEU A 15 0.36 0.11 37.49
C LEU A 15 1.79 0.38 37.01
N ASN A 16 2.47 -0.60 36.42
CA ASN A 16 3.79 -0.40 35.81
C ASN A 16 3.70 0.28 34.45
N MET A 17 2.67 -0.02 33.63
CA MET A 17 2.42 0.71 32.39
C MET A 17 2.02 2.17 32.60
N LYS A 18 1.36 2.51 33.73
CA LYS A 18 1.04 3.91 34.06
C LYS A 18 2.25 4.73 34.52
N ARG A 19 3.35 4.09 34.91
CA ARG A 19 4.58 4.80 35.33
C ARG A 19 5.46 5.21 34.16
N ILE A 20 5.36 4.55 33.01
CA ILE A 20 6.11 4.88 31.79
C ILE A 20 5.69 6.25 31.21
N PRO A 21 4.38 6.57 30.99
CA PRO A 21 3.98 7.90 30.60
C PRO A 21 4.32 8.97 31.64
N PHE A 22 4.35 8.63 32.94
CA PHE A 22 4.73 9.58 34.01
C PHE A 22 6.22 9.94 33.99
N LEU A 23 7.10 8.99 33.63
CA LEU A 23 8.53 9.24 33.46
C LEU A 23 8.82 10.07 32.19
N ILE A 24 8.12 9.81 31.12
CA ILE A 24 8.19 10.62 29.89
C ILE A 24 7.66 12.04 30.14
N LEU A 25 6.60 12.17 30.91
CA LEU A 25 6.04 13.45 31.36
C LEU A 25 6.94 14.22 32.32
N LEU A 26 7.65 13.53 33.20
CA LEU A 26 8.62 14.16 34.11
C LEU A 26 9.84 14.66 33.34
N LEU A 27 10.33 13.90 32.35
CA LEU A 27 11.44 14.30 31.46
C LEU A 27 11.03 15.43 30.52
N ALA A 28 9.79 15.42 29.99
CA ALA A 28 9.25 16.51 29.20
C ALA A 28 9.04 17.78 30.04
N GLY A 29 8.61 17.66 31.29
CA GLY A 29 8.46 18.78 32.24
C GLY A 29 9.80 19.39 32.64
N ILE A 30 10.84 18.58 32.87
CA ILE A 30 12.19 19.03 33.19
C ILE A 30 12.83 19.69 31.94
N GLY A 31 12.64 19.09 30.76
CA GLY A 31 13.10 19.69 29.49
C GLY A 31 12.45 21.05 29.19
N TYR A 32 11.16 21.20 29.47
CA TYR A 32 10.44 22.46 29.33
C TYR A 32 10.95 23.54 30.28
N LEU A 33 11.21 23.18 31.54
CA LEU A 33 11.75 24.12 32.56
C LEU A 33 13.21 24.52 32.26
N THR A 34 14.03 23.64 31.70
CA THR A 34 15.42 23.97 31.32
C THR A 34 15.49 24.81 30.08
N VAL A 35 14.62 24.61 29.08
CA VAL A 35 14.52 25.45 27.89
C VAL A 35 14.00 26.85 28.26
N SER A 36 13.03 26.94 29.17
CA SER A 36 12.52 28.26 29.65
C SER A 36 13.55 29.05 30.49
N ALA A 37 14.58 28.38 31.02
CA ALA A 37 15.61 29.03 31.84
C ALA A 37 16.86 29.51 31.03
N MET A 38 16.96 29.11 29.75
CA MET A 38 18.10 29.48 28.89
C MET A 38 17.79 30.56 27.84
N ASP A 39 16.53 31.01 27.73
CA ASP A 39 16.16 31.99 26.72
C ASP A 39 16.26 33.41 27.26
N THR A 40 17.41 34.08 26.98
CA THR A 40 17.65 35.51 27.25
C THR A 40 17.38 36.36 25.98
N SER A 41 16.77 35.83 24.94
CA SER A 41 16.30 36.61 23.80
C SER A 41 14.86 37.08 24.08
N GLY A 42 14.57 38.34 23.76
CA GLY A 42 13.28 39.02 24.04
C GLY A 42 12.08 38.30 23.47
N PRO A 43 10.84 38.77 23.70
CA PRO A 43 9.62 38.07 23.36
C PRO A 43 9.57 37.75 21.86
N THR A 44 9.91 36.52 21.52
CA THR A 44 9.66 35.97 20.19
C THR A 44 8.17 35.62 20.11
N ASP A 45 7.53 35.96 19.00
CA ASP A 45 6.16 35.50 18.70
C ASP A 45 6.08 33.97 18.91
N PRO A 46 4.96 33.46 19.43
CA PRO A 46 4.82 32.03 19.64
C PRO A 46 5.05 31.27 18.31
N PRO A 47 5.80 30.16 18.31
CA PRO A 47 6.13 29.44 17.08
C PRO A 47 4.87 29.08 16.30
N GLY A 48 4.88 29.30 15.01
CA GLY A 48 3.79 28.96 14.10
C GLY A 48 3.55 27.46 14.06
N ARG A 49 2.49 27.02 13.36
CA ARG A 49 2.12 25.60 13.24
C ARG A 49 3.26 24.77 12.64
N TYR A 50 3.94 25.27 11.63
CA TYR A 50 5.03 24.54 10.97
C TYR A 50 6.23 24.36 11.90
N GLU A 51 6.63 25.39 12.60
CA GLU A 51 7.74 25.34 13.56
C GLU A 51 7.44 24.36 14.70
N LYS A 52 6.20 24.32 15.20
CA LYS A 52 5.77 23.34 16.22
C LYS A 52 5.88 21.91 15.71
N ILE A 53 5.39 21.62 14.49
CA ILE A 53 5.47 20.30 13.88
C ILE A 53 6.94 19.90 13.69
N MET A 54 7.78 20.77 13.13
CA MET A 54 9.20 20.49 12.89
C MET A 54 9.93 20.12 14.19
N VAL A 55 9.77 20.91 15.25
CA VAL A 55 10.42 20.64 16.55
C VAL A 55 9.94 19.32 17.15
N LEU A 56 8.64 19.04 17.11
CA LEU A 56 8.10 17.80 17.67
C LEU A 56 8.56 16.58 16.87
N VAL A 57 8.56 16.67 15.53
CA VAL A 57 9.08 15.62 14.64
C VAL A 57 10.57 15.40 14.91
N GLY A 58 11.39 16.46 14.94
CA GLY A 58 12.83 16.37 15.20
C GLY A 58 13.11 15.59 16.51
N ARG A 59 12.47 15.98 17.60
CA ARG A 59 12.60 15.26 18.90
C ARG A 59 12.17 13.81 18.82
N MET A 60 11.05 13.52 18.17
CA MET A 60 10.58 12.13 18.02
C MET A 60 11.57 11.28 17.22
N LEU A 61 12.20 11.85 16.19
CA LEU A 61 13.20 11.15 15.40
C LEU A 61 14.47 10.87 16.22
N GLU A 62 14.99 11.83 16.95
CA GLU A 62 16.22 11.67 17.74
C GLU A 62 16.02 10.75 18.95
N GLU A 63 14.95 10.95 19.71
CA GLU A 63 14.72 10.27 20.98
C GLU A 63 14.00 8.93 20.82
N GLY A 64 13.08 8.83 19.86
CA GLY A 64 12.16 7.70 19.71
C GLY A 64 12.50 6.72 18.60
N HIS A 65 13.14 7.15 17.51
CA HIS A 65 13.41 6.27 16.38
C HIS A 65 14.34 5.11 16.74
N PHE A 66 14.09 3.93 16.19
CA PHE A 66 14.89 2.71 16.46
C PHE A 66 16.37 2.90 16.10
N SER A 67 16.67 3.55 14.97
CA SER A 67 18.02 3.80 14.50
C SER A 67 18.12 5.26 14.01
N PRO A 68 18.15 6.23 14.94
CA PRO A 68 18.18 7.65 14.57
C PRO A 68 19.48 7.99 13.87
N GLN A 69 19.37 8.77 12.78
CA GLN A 69 20.51 9.45 12.19
C GLN A 69 20.71 10.79 12.91
N PRO A 70 21.96 11.29 13.07
CA PRO A 70 22.20 12.62 13.61
C PRO A 70 21.47 13.68 12.78
N LEU A 71 20.76 14.60 13.43
CA LEU A 71 20.15 15.74 12.78
C LEU A 71 21.20 16.85 12.69
N ASP A 72 22.01 16.83 11.64
CA ASP A 72 23.13 17.72 11.38
C ASP A 72 23.13 18.24 9.92
N ASP A 73 24.14 19.01 9.55
CA ASP A 73 24.34 19.54 8.20
C ASP A 73 24.28 18.44 7.11
N ALA A 74 24.83 17.26 7.39
CA ALA A 74 24.83 16.16 6.42
C ALA A 74 23.42 15.59 6.21
N PHE A 75 22.63 15.48 7.28
CA PHE A 75 21.23 15.13 7.22
C PHE A 75 20.41 16.20 6.46
N SER A 76 20.64 17.49 6.76
CA SER A 76 20.02 18.60 6.05
C SER A 76 20.28 18.54 4.54
N GLN A 77 21.54 18.32 4.12
CA GLN A 77 21.92 18.20 2.71
C GLN A 77 21.24 16.99 2.02
N LYS A 78 21.08 15.87 2.73
CA LYS A 78 20.37 14.71 2.24
C LYS A 78 18.90 15.02 2.01
N VAL A 79 18.22 15.59 3.02
CA VAL A 79 16.81 16.00 2.94
C VAL A 79 16.59 17.05 1.86
N PHE A 80 17.46 18.05 1.77
CA PHE A 80 17.41 19.10 0.74
C PHE A 80 17.35 18.51 -0.68
N ARG A 81 18.29 17.61 -1.03
CA ARG A 81 18.34 16.99 -2.36
C ARG A 81 17.09 16.17 -2.62
N ARG A 82 16.73 15.32 -1.68
CA ARG A 82 15.59 14.44 -1.78
C ARG A 82 14.27 15.21 -1.89
N TYR A 83 14.09 16.26 -1.09
CA TYR A 83 12.90 17.11 -1.17
C TYR A 83 12.72 17.75 -2.55
N LEU A 84 13.78 18.26 -3.16
CA LEU A 84 13.71 18.88 -4.49
C LEU A 84 13.41 17.84 -5.59
N GLU A 85 13.90 16.62 -5.45
CA GLU A 85 13.53 15.49 -6.33
C GLU A 85 12.08 15.04 -6.14
N GLU A 86 11.59 15.01 -4.90
CA GLU A 86 10.18 14.70 -4.61
C GLU A 86 9.22 15.84 -5.00
N LEU A 87 9.67 17.09 -4.96
CA LEU A 87 8.91 18.26 -5.39
C LEU A 87 8.72 18.31 -6.91
N ASP A 88 9.73 17.91 -7.67
CA ASP A 88 9.71 17.79 -9.13
C ASP A 88 10.24 16.42 -9.57
N PRO A 89 9.46 15.33 -9.36
CA PRO A 89 9.93 13.96 -9.57
C PRO A 89 10.28 13.64 -11.03
N GLU A 90 9.74 14.38 -11.97
CA GLU A 90 10.08 14.22 -13.39
C GLU A 90 11.21 15.16 -13.85
N LYS A 91 11.72 15.99 -12.95
CA LYS A 91 12.80 16.96 -13.21
C LYS A 91 12.58 17.81 -14.46
N ASN A 92 11.34 18.31 -14.63
CA ASN A 92 10.93 19.05 -15.83
C ASN A 92 10.30 20.43 -15.52
N ILE A 93 10.17 20.78 -14.24
CA ILE A 93 9.68 22.07 -13.75
C ILE A 93 10.87 22.93 -13.32
N LEU A 94 11.65 22.47 -12.35
CA LEU A 94 12.82 23.18 -11.82
C LEU A 94 14.01 23.11 -12.78
N LEU A 95 14.90 24.11 -12.66
CA LEU A 95 16.17 24.18 -13.39
C LEU A 95 17.35 23.95 -12.45
N SER A 96 18.48 23.50 -12.97
CA SER A 96 19.72 23.35 -12.18
C SER A 96 20.12 24.67 -11.48
N GLU A 97 19.90 25.82 -12.11
CA GLU A 97 20.15 27.13 -11.51
C GLU A 97 19.27 27.45 -10.31
N ASP A 98 18.06 26.88 -10.24
CA ASP A 98 17.15 27.03 -9.11
C ASP A 98 17.65 26.23 -7.92
N ILE A 99 18.14 25.01 -8.19
CA ILE A 99 18.78 24.17 -7.17
C ILE A 99 20.00 24.89 -6.58
N GLU A 100 20.86 25.50 -7.44
CA GLU A 100 22.02 26.25 -6.98
C GLU A 100 21.62 27.45 -6.12
N LYS A 101 20.58 28.20 -6.48
CA LYS A 101 20.06 29.31 -5.66
C LYS A 101 19.53 28.84 -4.31
N LEU A 102 18.86 27.70 -4.27
CA LEU A 102 18.32 27.13 -3.04
C LEU A 102 19.38 26.49 -2.14
N LYS A 103 20.59 26.21 -2.63
CA LYS A 103 21.71 25.66 -1.82
C LYS A 103 22.06 26.45 -0.58
N THR A 104 21.72 27.76 -0.55
CA THR A 104 21.90 28.57 0.67
C THR A 104 21.16 28.00 1.88
N TYR A 105 20.13 27.14 1.66
CA TYR A 105 19.34 26.49 2.69
C TYR A 105 19.70 25.01 2.90
N GLU A 106 20.68 24.46 2.17
CA GLU A 106 20.99 23.02 2.19
C GLU A 106 21.44 22.48 3.57
N ARG A 107 21.84 23.39 4.47
CA ARG A 107 22.34 23.09 5.82
C ARG A 107 21.49 23.67 6.92
N SER A 108 20.27 24.15 6.63
CA SER A 108 19.43 24.83 7.62
C SER A 108 18.25 23.99 8.09
N ILE A 109 17.98 22.83 7.49
CA ILE A 109 16.80 22.04 7.80
C ILE A 109 16.89 21.42 9.21
N ASP A 110 18.08 21.01 9.65
CA ASP A 110 18.29 20.55 11.02
C ASP A 110 18.12 21.66 12.05
N ASP A 111 18.49 22.90 11.72
CA ASP A 111 18.21 24.06 12.57
C ASP A 111 16.70 24.35 12.66
N GLU A 112 15.97 24.23 11.53
CA GLU A 112 14.51 24.33 11.51
C GLU A 112 13.86 23.24 12.39
N LEU A 113 14.41 22.01 12.41
CA LEU A 113 13.99 20.93 13.31
C LEU A 113 14.32 21.21 14.78
N LYS A 114 15.30 22.06 15.07
CA LYS A 114 15.70 22.49 16.42
C LYS A 114 15.04 23.80 16.86
N GLY A 115 14.16 24.38 16.04
CA GLY A 115 13.32 25.53 16.37
C GLY A 115 13.68 26.84 15.66
N ALA A 116 14.60 26.82 14.71
CA ALA A 116 14.76 27.96 13.81
C ALA A 116 13.51 28.18 12.95
N PRO A 117 13.27 29.40 12.46
CA PRO A 117 12.14 29.70 11.59
C PRO A 117 12.11 28.82 10.34
N VAL A 118 10.95 28.29 9.97
CA VAL A 118 10.77 27.45 8.77
C VAL A 118 10.77 28.32 7.51
N VAL A 119 11.87 28.30 6.78
CA VAL A 119 12.14 29.15 5.61
C VAL A 119 12.30 28.35 4.33
N PHE A 120 13.03 27.22 4.37
CA PHE A 120 13.42 26.47 3.17
C PHE A 120 12.19 26.10 2.31
N VAL A 121 11.20 25.46 2.89
CA VAL A 121 10.01 24.99 2.16
C VAL A 121 9.22 26.13 1.51
N LYS A 122 9.18 27.31 2.15
CA LYS A 122 8.51 28.50 1.60
C LYS A 122 9.25 28.99 0.35
N LYS A 123 10.59 29.08 0.42
CA LYS A 123 11.43 29.52 -0.70
C LYS A 123 11.43 28.54 -1.86
N ALA A 124 11.54 27.24 -1.58
CA ALA A 124 11.46 26.22 -2.60
C ALA A 124 10.06 26.21 -3.26
N GLY A 125 8.99 26.38 -2.48
CA GLY A 125 7.64 26.51 -2.97
C GLY A 125 7.41 27.72 -3.89
N ASP A 126 7.96 28.88 -3.55
CA ASP A 126 7.91 30.10 -4.38
C ASP A 126 8.56 29.87 -5.74
N VAL A 127 9.78 29.29 -5.75
CA VAL A 127 10.52 28.95 -6.98
C VAL A 127 9.74 27.93 -7.81
N PHE A 128 9.24 26.88 -7.18
CA PHE A 128 8.44 25.86 -7.85
C PHE A 128 7.20 26.46 -8.52
N ASN A 129 6.44 27.29 -7.81
CA ASN A 129 5.24 27.92 -8.35
C ASN A 129 5.55 28.80 -9.57
N GLN A 130 6.63 29.60 -9.51
CA GLN A 130 7.07 30.40 -10.65
C GLN A 130 7.40 29.50 -11.85
N ARG A 131 8.23 28.46 -11.65
CA ARG A 131 8.67 27.56 -12.73
C ARG A 131 7.52 26.72 -13.28
N MET A 132 6.55 26.39 -12.47
CA MET A 132 5.33 25.70 -12.88
C MET A 132 4.52 26.54 -13.89
N GLU A 133 4.35 27.85 -13.65
CA GLU A 133 3.66 28.74 -14.61
C GLU A 133 4.43 28.89 -15.93
N GLU A 134 5.76 28.92 -15.87
CA GLU A 134 6.58 28.87 -17.08
C GLU A 134 6.39 27.56 -17.85
N ALA A 135 6.40 26.40 -17.15
CA ALA A 135 6.19 25.08 -17.75
C ALA A 135 4.78 24.94 -18.35
N ASN A 136 3.75 25.53 -17.69
CA ASN A 136 2.38 25.62 -18.21
C ASN A 136 2.34 26.36 -19.57
N SER A 137 3.14 27.40 -19.74
CA SER A 137 3.24 28.14 -21.01
C SER A 137 4.01 27.34 -22.06
N ILE A 138 5.07 26.63 -21.67
CA ILE A 138 5.92 25.81 -22.54
C ILE A 138 5.11 24.68 -23.20
N TYR A 139 4.36 23.88 -22.41
CA TYR A 139 3.63 22.77 -23.00
C TYR A 139 2.55 23.23 -24.00
N LYS A 140 1.85 24.33 -23.72
CA LYS A 140 0.86 24.92 -24.64
C LYS A 140 1.48 25.35 -25.95
N SER A 141 2.64 25.99 -25.89
CA SER A 141 3.39 26.37 -27.09
C SER A 141 3.81 25.16 -27.92
N ILE A 142 4.35 24.11 -27.30
CA ILE A 142 4.78 22.90 -27.99
C ILE A 142 3.59 22.20 -28.67
N LEU A 143 2.48 22.03 -27.94
CA LEU A 143 1.28 21.34 -28.45
C LEU A 143 0.49 22.16 -29.48
N SER A 144 0.84 23.41 -29.74
CA SER A 144 0.22 24.21 -30.81
C SER A 144 0.62 23.74 -32.23
N SER A 145 1.71 23.00 -32.35
CA SER A 145 2.25 22.52 -33.63
C SER A 145 2.27 20.99 -33.70
N PRO A 146 2.07 20.40 -34.89
CA PRO A 146 2.10 18.94 -35.06
C PRO A 146 3.52 18.39 -34.84
N PHE A 147 3.59 17.13 -34.40
CA PHE A 147 4.85 16.41 -34.28
C PHE A 147 5.18 15.61 -35.54
N ASP A 148 6.46 15.56 -35.87
CA ASP A 148 6.98 14.68 -36.91
C ASP A 148 7.52 13.39 -36.27
N PHE A 149 6.84 12.28 -36.53
CA PHE A 149 7.19 10.94 -36.02
C PHE A 149 7.99 10.11 -37.06
N SER A 150 8.47 10.72 -38.14
CA SER A 150 9.36 10.09 -39.10
C SER A 150 10.85 10.29 -38.79
N VAL A 151 11.16 11.16 -37.84
CA VAL A 151 12.54 11.49 -37.44
C VAL A 151 12.96 10.57 -36.29
N PRO A 152 14.10 9.85 -36.40
CA PRO A 152 14.66 9.03 -35.34
C PRO A 152 15.10 9.90 -34.17
N GLU A 153 14.44 9.76 -33.04
CA GLU A 153 14.76 10.38 -31.75
C GLU A 153 14.47 9.39 -30.63
N GLN A 154 15.07 9.59 -29.47
CA GLN A 154 14.83 8.82 -28.27
C GLN A 154 14.51 9.73 -27.09
N VAL A 155 13.77 9.21 -26.11
CA VAL A 155 13.49 9.91 -24.84
C VAL A 155 13.79 8.99 -23.66
N GLU A 156 14.47 9.56 -22.66
CA GLU A 156 14.62 8.94 -21.35
C GLU A 156 13.46 9.40 -20.46
N LEU A 157 12.71 8.45 -19.91
CA LEU A 157 11.58 8.69 -19.02
C LEU A 157 11.87 8.27 -17.58
N ASP A 158 12.96 7.55 -17.36
CA ASP A 158 13.41 7.17 -16.02
C ASP A 158 14.02 8.38 -15.31
N ALA A 159 13.30 8.91 -14.33
CA ALA A 159 13.71 10.09 -13.57
C ALA A 159 15.04 9.89 -12.80
N ASP A 160 15.39 8.66 -12.45
CA ASP A 160 16.64 8.33 -11.76
C ASP A 160 17.85 8.48 -12.68
N LYS A 161 17.63 8.38 -14.00
CA LYS A 161 18.69 8.51 -15.02
C LYS A 161 18.89 9.93 -15.54
N ILE A 162 18.01 10.87 -15.15
CA ILE A 162 18.07 12.25 -15.61
C ILE A 162 18.37 13.23 -14.45
N THR A 163 18.98 14.36 -14.78
CA THR A 163 19.26 15.46 -13.83
C THR A 163 18.36 16.66 -14.13
N PHE A 164 18.27 17.62 -13.22
CA PHE A 164 17.56 18.88 -13.50
C PHE A 164 18.16 19.59 -14.73
N PRO A 165 17.32 20.12 -15.63
CA PRO A 165 17.80 20.70 -16.90
C PRO A 165 18.65 21.95 -16.66
N VAL A 166 19.74 22.05 -17.43
CA VAL A 166 20.61 23.23 -17.42
C VAL A 166 20.02 24.30 -18.34
N GLY A 167 19.31 25.26 -17.74
CA GLY A 167 18.70 26.39 -18.44
C GLY A 167 17.40 26.07 -19.19
N ALA A 168 16.77 27.11 -19.69
CA ALA A 168 15.44 27.06 -20.33
C ALA A 168 15.39 26.20 -21.59
N GLN A 169 16.48 26.20 -22.39
CA GLN A 169 16.50 25.44 -23.65
C GLN A 169 16.50 23.92 -23.42
N ALA A 170 17.27 23.44 -22.44
CA ALA A 170 17.28 22.02 -22.09
C ALA A 170 15.91 21.56 -21.53
N ARG A 171 15.26 22.41 -20.72
CA ARG A 171 13.90 22.16 -20.22
C ARG A 171 12.88 22.14 -21.36
N LEU A 172 12.94 23.08 -22.31
CA LEU A 172 12.08 23.09 -23.48
C LEU A 172 12.23 21.81 -24.32
N GLN A 173 13.46 21.35 -24.55
CA GLN A 173 13.74 20.12 -25.30
C GLN A 173 13.18 18.89 -24.56
N ARG A 174 13.34 18.81 -23.24
CA ARG A 174 12.78 17.73 -22.41
C ARG A 174 11.26 17.70 -22.49
N TRP A 175 10.60 18.85 -22.35
CA TRP A 175 9.15 18.97 -22.54
C TRP A 175 8.73 18.53 -23.95
N ARG A 176 9.45 18.94 -24.98
CA ARG A 176 9.16 18.57 -26.37
C ARG A 176 9.21 17.03 -26.55
N GLN A 177 10.27 16.38 -26.04
CA GLN A 177 10.43 14.94 -26.16
C GLN A 177 9.32 14.19 -25.39
N LYS A 178 9.03 14.61 -24.17
CA LYS A 178 7.96 14.04 -23.36
C LYS A 178 6.59 14.15 -24.02
N LEU A 179 6.22 15.35 -24.47
CA LEU A 179 4.93 15.58 -25.13
C LEU A 179 4.83 14.88 -26.48
N LYS A 180 5.95 14.79 -27.22
CA LYS A 180 6.03 14.00 -28.45
C LYS A 180 5.77 12.52 -28.13
N TYR A 181 6.40 11.96 -27.11
CA TYR A 181 6.16 10.58 -26.67
C TYR A 181 4.68 10.34 -26.27
N MET A 182 4.12 11.19 -25.42
CA MET A 182 2.73 11.08 -24.97
C MET A 182 1.72 11.18 -26.14
N THR A 183 2.07 11.98 -27.17
CA THR A 183 1.25 12.10 -28.38
C THR A 183 1.42 10.86 -29.27
N LEU A 184 2.66 10.34 -29.39
CA LEU A 184 2.97 9.14 -30.16
C LEU A 184 2.18 7.93 -29.67
N GLU A 185 2.12 7.72 -28.35
CA GLU A 185 1.32 6.62 -27.76
C GLU A 185 -0.13 6.67 -28.24
N ARG A 186 -0.79 7.81 -28.08
CA ARG A 186 -2.20 7.99 -28.47
C ARG A 186 -2.44 7.96 -29.95
N TYR A 187 -1.48 8.46 -30.71
CA TYR A 187 -1.52 8.44 -32.18
C TYR A 187 -1.36 7.02 -32.72
N ALA A 188 -0.42 6.25 -32.19
CA ALA A 188 -0.23 4.86 -32.56
C ALA A 188 -1.47 4.00 -32.24
N ASP A 189 -2.09 4.19 -31.05
CA ASP A 189 -3.34 3.53 -30.68
C ASP A 189 -4.50 3.92 -31.63
N ALA A 190 -4.58 5.18 -32.02
CA ALA A 190 -5.61 5.65 -32.96
C ALA A 190 -5.43 5.06 -34.36
N ILE A 191 -4.19 4.91 -34.82
CA ILE A 191 -3.87 4.21 -36.08
C ILE A 191 -4.29 2.74 -35.97
N GLU A 192 -3.91 2.05 -34.92
CA GLU A 192 -4.26 0.64 -34.70
C GLU A 192 -5.78 0.45 -34.70
N LEU A 193 -6.51 1.32 -33.99
CA LEU A 193 -7.98 1.29 -33.95
C LEU A 193 -8.59 1.53 -35.32
N ARG A 194 -8.05 2.46 -36.10
CA ARG A 194 -8.47 2.73 -37.49
C ARG A 194 -8.30 1.48 -38.35
N GLU A 195 -7.14 0.86 -38.33
CA GLU A 195 -6.87 -0.34 -39.14
C GLU A 195 -7.76 -1.54 -38.74
N LYS A 196 -7.99 -1.74 -37.44
CA LYS A 196 -8.90 -2.79 -36.91
C LYS A 196 -10.38 -2.58 -37.33
N ASN A 197 -10.80 -1.34 -37.57
CA ASN A 197 -12.17 -1.02 -37.96
C ASN A 197 -12.35 -0.73 -39.43
N LYS A 198 -11.30 -0.75 -40.25
CA LYS A 198 -11.30 -0.53 -41.68
C LYS A 198 -12.27 -1.52 -42.37
N GLY A 199 -13.21 -0.98 -43.11
CA GLY A 199 -14.22 -1.78 -43.83
C GLY A 199 -15.44 -2.19 -43.00
N LYS A 200 -15.54 -1.83 -41.71
CA LYS A 200 -16.76 -2.04 -40.93
C LYS A 200 -17.83 -1.00 -41.30
N GLU A 201 -19.07 -1.44 -41.32
CA GLU A 201 -20.22 -0.59 -41.64
C GLU A 201 -20.30 0.60 -40.66
N GLY A 202 -20.50 1.82 -41.19
CA GLY A 202 -20.58 3.04 -40.40
C GLY A 202 -19.24 3.61 -39.87
N PHE A 203 -18.10 2.95 -40.15
CA PHE A 203 -16.80 3.45 -39.72
C PHE A 203 -16.23 4.49 -40.69
N VAL A 204 -16.04 5.73 -40.21
CA VAL A 204 -15.41 6.81 -41.00
C VAL A 204 -13.90 6.78 -40.80
N GLN A 205 -13.14 6.51 -41.84
CA GLN A 205 -11.69 6.46 -41.81
C GLN A 205 -11.10 7.89 -41.75
N LYS A 206 -10.42 8.24 -40.67
CA LYS A 206 -9.71 9.51 -40.50
C LYS A 206 -8.31 9.46 -41.11
N VAL A 207 -7.85 10.57 -41.64
CA VAL A 207 -6.45 10.71 -42.14
C VAL A 207 -5.47 10.89 -40.98
N ASP A 208 -4.19 10.61 -41.23
CA ASP A 208 -3.13 10.62 -40.22
C ASP A 208 -3.00 11.96 -39.51
N SER A 209 -3.08 13.08 -40.24
CA SER A 209 -3.02 14.42 -39.65
C SER A 209 -4.18 14.72 -38.71
N THR A 210 -5.36 14.14 -38.93
CA THR A 210 -6.50 14.25 -38.01
C THR A 210 -6.28 13.42 -36.77
N LEU A 211 -5.76 12.20 -36.91
CA LEU A 211 -5.46 11.32 -35.78
C LEU A 211 -4.36 11.91 -34.88
N GLU A 212 -3.30 12.48 -35.50
CA GLU A 212 -2.23 13.18 -34.75
C GLU A 212 -2.79 14.38 -33.98
N ARG A 213 -3.58 15.23 -34.65
CA ARG A 213 -4.18 16.39 -34.00
C ARG A 213 -5.07 16.00 -32.81
N GLU A 214 -5.94 14.99 -32.98
CA GLU A 214 -6.80 14.50 -31.90
C GLU A 214 -6.00 13.89 -30.74
N ALA A 215 -4.90 13.17 -31.01
CA ALA A 215 -3.98 12.63 -30.00
C ALA A 215 -3.32 13.77 -29.21
N ARG A 216 -2.82 14.79 -29.91
CA ARG A 216 -2.18 15.98 -29.33
C ARG A 216 -3.16 16.81 -28.50
N GLU A 217 -4.40 17.00 -28.95
CA GLU A 217 -5.47 17.65 -28.19
C GLU A 217 -5.79 16.90 -26.88
N LYS A 218 -5.82 15.55 -26.92
CA LYS A 218 -5.99 14.73 -25.71
C LYS A 218 -4.83 14.90 -24.71
N VAL A 219 -3.60 14.98 -25.20
CA VAL A 219 -2.43 15.29 -24.37
C VAL A 219 -2.56 16.68 -23.77
N GLY A 220 -3.00 17.68 -24.57
CA GLY A 220 -3.24 19.04 -24.08
C GLY A 220 -4.24 19.09 -22.91
N LYS A 221 -5.37 18.41 -23.05
CA LYS A 221 -6.37 18.30 -21.97
C LYS A 221 -5.82 17.60 -20.71
N LEU A 222 -4.97 16.56 -20.89
CA LEU A 222 -4.34 15.89 -19.76
C LEU A 222 -3.36 16.83 -19.04
N MET A 223 -2.54 17.57 -19.79
CA MET A 223 -1.60 18.53 -19.23
C MET A 223 -2.32 19.67 -18.52
N GLU A 224 -3.38 20.22 -19.11
CA GLU A 224 -4.22 21.25 -18.49
C GLU A 224 -4.71 20.78 -17.11
N ARG A 225 -5.31 19.60 -17.03
CA ARG A 225 -5.77 19.03 -15.75
C ARG A 225 -4.64 18.84 -14.73
N ASN A 226 -3.47 18.39 -15.18
CA ASN A 226 -2.32 18.21 -14.30
C ASN A 226 -1.82 19.56 -13.73
N PHE A 227 -1.72 20.58 -14.54
CA PHE A 227 -1.31 21.91 -14.09
C PHE A 227 -2.36 22.58 -13.21
N ASP A 228 -3.66 22.40 -13.51
CA ASP A 228 -4.73 22.88 -12.65
C ASP A 228 -4.70 22.21 -11.27
N ARG A 229 -4.41 20.90 -11.22
CA ARG A 229 -4.21 20.19 -9.97
C ARG A 229 -3.01 20.74 -9.19
N LEU A 230 -1.87 20.95 -9.82
CA LEU A 230 -0.69 21.53 -9.18
C LEU A 230 -0.98 22.93 -8.63
N ARG A 231 -1.71 23.74 -9.38
CA ARG A 231 -2.07 25.11 -8.99
C ARG A 231 -3.08 25.15 -7.85
N LEU A 232 -4.13 24.33 -7.90
CA LEU A 232 -5.27 24.41 -7.00
C LEU A 232 -5.12 23.52 -5.76
N LYS A 233 -4.38 22.42 -5.85
CA LYS A 233 -4.33 21.37 -4.83
C LYS A 233 -2.96 21.17 -4.20
N PHE A 234 -1.88 21.60 -4.82
CA PHE A 234 -0.53 21.50 -4.26
C PHE A 234 -0.14 22.83 -3.61
N ASN A 235 -0.82 23.13 -2.52
CA ASN A 235 -0.67 24.38 -1.76
C ASN A 235 0.57 24.36 -0.84
N GLN A 236 0.72 25.36 0.02
CA GLN A 236 1.87 25.49 0.91
C GLN A 236 1.88 24.40 2.01
N ASP A 237 0.71 24.01 2.53
CA ASP A 237 0.61 22.91 3.51
C ASP A 237 1.02 21.58 2.89
N ASP A 238 0.64 21.31 1.63
CA ASP A 238 1.03 20.08 0.94
C ASP A 238 2.55 20.02 0.72
N LYS A 239 3.17 21.13 0.35
CA LYS A 239 4.64 21.24 0.22
C LYS A 239 5.35 21.08 1.56
N PHE A 240 4.78 21.62 2.63
CA PHE A 240 5.27 21.42 3.98
C PHE A 240 5.13 19.96 4.43
N ASN A 241 3.98 19.35 4.22
CA ASN A 241 3.78 17.92 4.51
C ASN A 241 4.75 17.03 3.73
N LEU A 242 5.02 17.39 2.46
CA LEU A 242 6.05 16.72 1.66
C LEU A 242 7.43 16.85 2.32
N LEU A 243 7.83 18.05 2.78
CA LEU A 243 9.11 18.23 3.47
C LEU A 243 9.19 17.39 4.74
N VAL A 244 8.16 17.41 5.58
CA VAL A 244 8.14 16.62 6.82
C VAL A 244 8.23 15.13 6.51
N ASN A 245 7.56 14.68 5.45
CA ASN A 245 7.65 13.28 4.99
C ASN A 245 9.02 12.95 4.38
N THR A 246 9.65 13.86 3.65
CA THR A 246 11.03 13.68 3.20
C THR A 246 11.98 13.53 4.38
N ILE A 247 11.80 14.32 5.45
CA ILE A 247 12.58 14.23 6.69
C ILE A 247 12.37 12.88 7.37
N THR A 248 11.13 12.50 7.62
CA THR A 248 10.82 11.23 8.32
C THR A 248 11.24 10.01 7.52
N ASN A 249 10.97 9.98 6.21
CA ASN A 249 11.39 8.93 5.30
C ASN A 249 12.92 8.87 5.06
N SER A 250 13.66 9.93 5.44
CA SER A 250 15.12 9.91 5.43
C SER A 250 15.74 9.17 6.62
N MET A 251 14.95 8.87 7.67
CA MET A 251 15.35 7.95 8.75
C MET A 251 15.17 6.49 8.34
N ASP A 252 13.99 6.14 7.87
CA ASP A 252 13.63 4.85 7.27
C ASP A 252 12.32 4.99 6.46
N PRO A 253 12.05 4.11 5.49
CA PRO A 253 10.90 4.26 4.57
C PRO A 253 9.53 4.08 5.24
N HIS A 254 9.47 3.68 6.49
CA HIS A 254 8.23 3.40 7.22
C HIS A 254 7.93 4.43 8.31
N THR A 255 8.86 5.36 8.58
CA THR A 255 8.62 6.50 9.46
C THR A 255 8.00 7.63 8.65
N GLU A 256 6.76 7.98 8.97
CA GLU A 256 5.90 8.83 8.14
C GLU A 256 5.13 9.83 9.01
N PHE A 257 5.10 11.09 8.57
CA PHE A 257 4.20 12.10 9.14
C PHE A 257 2.82 11.97 8.49
N MET A 258 1.80 11.87 9.32
CA MET A 258 0.40 11.82 8.93
C MET A 258 -0.32 13.09 9.38
N PRO A 259 -0.70 14.00 8.47
CA PRO A 259 -1.68 15.04 8.77
C PRO A 259 -2.98 14.44 9.34
N PRO A 260 -3.80 15.19 10.07
CA PRO A 260 -5.00 14.66 10.74
C PRO A 260 -5.94 13.86 9.84
N VAL A 261 -6.05 14.28 8.58
CA VAL A 261 -6.89 13.58 7.59
C VAL A 261 -6.30 12.21 7.26
N ASP A 262 -5.00 12.11 7.03
CA ASP A 262 -4.33 10.86 6.64
C ASP A 262 -4.28 9.87 7.81
N LYS A 263 -4.09 10.35 9.05
CA LYS A 263 -4.22 9.51 10.24
C LYS A 263 -5.59 8.85 10.33
N ARG A 264 -6.66 9.59 10.10
CA ARG A 264 -8.03 9.03 10.09
C ARG A 264 -8.17 7.91 9.04
N TYR A 265 -7.62 8.11 7.85
CA TYR A 265 -7.63 7.08 6.80
C TYR A 265 -6.91 5.82 7.21
N PHE A 266 -5.75 5.97 7.82
CA PHE A 266 -4.98 4.85 8.33
C PHE A 266 -5.79 4.05 9.38
N ASP A 267 -6.45 4.73 10.31
CA ASP A 267 -7.28 4.08 11.34
C ASP A 267 -8.49 3.36 10.71
N GLU A 268 -9.13 3.95 9.69
CA GLU A 268 -10.22 3.35 8.92
C GLU A 268 -9.74 2.10 8.15
N GLU A 269 -8.57 2.13 7.54
CA GLU A 269 -8.00 1.01 6.80
C GLU A 269 -7.66 -0.15 7.74
N MET A 270 -7.03 0.13 8.85
CA MET A 270 -6.67 -0.87 9.87
C MET A 270 -7.88 -1.53 10.51
N SER A 271 -8.97 -0.80 10.70
CA SER A 271 -10.21 -1.35 11.28
C SER A 271 -11.09 -2.08 10.26
N GLY A 272 -10.88 -1.85 8.96
CA GLY A 272 -11.78 -2.29 7.88
C GLY A 272 -13.15 -1.62 7.93
N GLU A 273 -13.30 -0.54 8.72
CA GLU A 273 -14.55 0.17 8.95
C GLU A 273 -14.38 1.65 8.64
N PHE A 274 -15.24 2.21 7.83
CA PHE A 274 -15.24 3.63 7.56
C PHE A 274 -16.64 4.23 7.60
N PHE A 275 -16.70 5.55 7.78
CA PHE A 275 -17.96 6.28 7.78
C PHE A 275 -18.06 7.13 6.53
N GLY A 276 -19.11 6.89 5.74
CA GLY A 276 -19.28 7.54 4.45
C GLY A 276 -20.69 7.38 3.91
N ILE A 277 -20.81 7.50 2.62
CA ILE A 277 -22.09 7.44 1.90
C ILE A 277 -22.40 6.06 1.30
N GLY A 278 -21.41 5.16 1.19
CA GLY A 278 -21.59 3.85 0.59
C GLY A 278 -21.80 3.87 -0.92
N ALA A 279 -20.93 4.57 -1.64
CA ALA A 279 -20.83 4.56 -3.09
C ALA A 279 -19.42 4.19 -3.54
N THR A 280 -19.30 3.41 -4.63
CA THR A 280 -18.03 3.14 -5.29
C THR A 280 -17.78 4.23 -6.31
N LEU A 281 -16.55 4.77 -6.29
CA LEU A 281 -16.15 5.88 -7.14
C LEU A 281 -15.08 5.44 -8.14
N GLN A 282 -15.13 6.01 -9.32
CA GLN A 282 -14.13 5.83 -10.37
C GLN A 282 -13.78 7.19 -10.97
N TYR A 283 -12.50 7.36 -11.29
CA TYR A 283 -12.06 8.49 -12.10
C TYR A 283 -12.39 8.20 -13.56
N ASP A 284 -13.14 9.08 -14.20
CA ASP A 284 -13.59 8.96 -15.59
C ASP A 284 -13.46 10.31 -16.29
N ASP A 285 -12.45 10.44 -17.15
CA ASP A 285 -12.13 11.64 -17.96
C ASP A 285 -12.23 12.98 -17.19
N GLY A 286 -11.54 13.05 -16.06
CA GLY A 286 -11.48 14.26 -15.23
C GLY A 286 -12.64 14.41 -14.23
N ASN A 287 -13.54 13.44 -14.16
CA ASN A 287 -14.69 13.46 -13.27
C ASN A 287 -14.63 12.32 -12.26
N ILE A 288 -15.22 12.56 -11.10
CA ILE A 288 -15.44 11.53 -10.08
C ILE A 288 -16.84 10.94 -10.30
N LYS A 289 -16.89 9.75 -10.87
CA LYS A 289 -18.13 9.06 -11.26
C LYS A 289 -18.50 7.98 -10.28
N ILE A 290 -19.77 7.88 -9.94
CA ILE A 290 -20.33 6.80 -9.14
C ILE A 290 -20.58 5.59 -10.04
N THR A 291 -19.96 4.44 -9.70
CA THR A 291 -20.11 3.20 -10.44
C THR A 291 -21.07 2.22 -9.80
N SER A 292 -21.19 2.25 -8.48
CA SER A 292 -22.16 1.42 -7.74
C SER A 292 -22.55 2.06 -6.41
N VAL A 293 -23.65 1.62 -5.85
CA VAL A 293 -24.17 2.05 -4.54
C VAL A 293 -24.32 0.82 -3.65
N VAL A 294 -23.81 0.88 -2.43
CA VAL A 294 -23.88 -0.20 -1.45
C VAL A 294 -25.31 -0.27 -0.88
N THR A 295 -25.94 -1.42 -0.99
CA THR A 295 -27.30 -1.65 -0.46
C THR A 295 -27.37 -1.36 1.04
N GLY A 296 -28.39 -0.61 1.46
CA GLY A 296 -28.61 -0.20 2.85
C GLY A 296 -27.75 0.99 3.32
N SER A 297 -26.86 1.51 2.48
CA SER A 297 -26.03 2.70 2.78
C SER A 297 -26.84 4.02 2.70
N PRO A 298 -26.25 5.14 3.17
CA PRO A 298 -26.88 6.47 3.00
C PRO A 298 -27.21 6.81 1.55
N SER A 299 -26.32 6.52 0.60
CA SER A 299 -26.58 6.71 -0.83
C SER A 299 -27.78 5.90 -1.31
N TYR A 300 -27.87 4.63 -0.90
CA TYR A 300 -29.00 3.76 -1.23
C TYR A 300 -30.31 4.26 -0.63
N LYS A 301 -30.29 4.59 0.68
CA LYS A 301 -31.47 5.08 1.41
C LYS A 301 -31.99 6.41 0.88
N SER A 302 -31.10 7.27 0.37
CA SER A 302 -31.48 8.55 -0.20
C SER A 302 -32.35 8.40 -1.45
N GLY A 303 -32.17 7.30 -2.22
CA GLY A 303 -32.82 7.09 -3.52
C GLY A 303 -32.41 8.11 -4.59
N GLN A 304 -31.53 9.07 -4.26
CA GLN A 304 -31.14 10.17 -5.14
C GLN A 304 -29.79 9.94 -5.83
N ILE A 305 -28.99 9.01 -5.33
CA ILE A 305 -27.67 8.64 -5.87
C ILE A 305 -27.81 7.38 -6.72
N GLN A 306 -27.23 7.37 -7.92
CA GLN A 306 -27.33 6.27 -8.88
C GLN A 306 -25.96 6.05 -9.60
N PRO A 307 -25.69 4.83 -10.07
CA PRO A 307 -24.58 4.60 -10.98
C PRO A 307 -24.67 5.50 -12.22
N GLY A 308 -23.52 6.07 -12.60
CA GLY A 308 -23.44 7.04 -13.69
C GLY A 308 -23.47 8.50 -13.26
N ASP A 309 -23.88 8.82 -12.01
CA ASP A 309 -23.79 10.17 -11.47
C ASP A 309 -22.34 10.64 -11.37
N ILE A 310 -22.11 11.93 -11.62
CA ILE A 310 -20.79 12.57 -11.49
C ILE A 310 -20.84 13.52 -10.30
N ILE A 311 -19.91 13.39 -9.36
CA ILE A 311 -19.80 14.29 -8.22
C ILE A 311 -18.97 15.50 -8.66
N LEU A 312 -19.61 16.68 -8.62
CA LEU A 312 -18.98 17.95 -8.97
C LEU A 312 -18.34 18.63 -7.77
N LYS A 313 -19.05 18.65 -6.62
CA LYS A 313 -18.60 19.32 -5.40
C LYS A 313 -18.97 18.51 -4.16
N VAL A 314 -18.20 18.72 -3.07
CA VAL A 314 -18.43 18.09 -1.75
C VAL A 314 -18.43 19.19 -0.67
N GLY A 315 -19.50 19.32 0.08
CA GLY A 315 -19.63 20.23 1.23
C GLY A 315 -19.64 19.48 2.57
N GLN A 316 -19.04 20.09 3.58
CA GLN A 316 -19.05 19.60 4.96
C GLN A 316 -20.09 20.41 5.75
N GLY A 317 -21.19 19.78 6.17
CA GLY A 317 -22.24 20.48 6.87
C GLY A 317 -22.67 21.77 6.15
N LYS A 318 -22.46 22.93 6.77
CA LYS A 318 -22.83 24.26 6.20
C LYS A 318 -21.70 24.97 5.46
N GLU A 319 -20.50 24.37 5.40
CA GLU A 319 -19.35 24.98 4.73
C GLU A 319 -19.54 25.08 3.22
N GLU A 320 -18.83 26.01 2.57
CA GLU A 320 -18.85 26.13 1.11
C GLU A 320 -18.35 24.84 0.46
N PRO A 321 -19.10 24.27 -0.52
CA PRO A 321 -18.72 23.02 -1.14
C PRO A 321 -17.43 23.13 -1.96
N VAL A 322 -16.47 22.23 -1.70
CA VAL A 322 -15.21 22.11 -2.43
C VAL A 322 -15.45 21.54 -3.81
N ASP A 323 -15.00 22.24 -4.84
CA ASP A 323 -15.05 21.78 -6.23
C ASP A 323 -14.07 20.62 -6.46
N LEU A 324 -14.53 19.54 -7.08
CA LEU A 324 -13.71 18.34 -7.34
C LEU A 324 -12.97 18.37 -8.67
N THR A 325 -12.96 19.49 -9.39
CA THR A 325 -12.17 19.63 -10.61
C THR A 325 -10.70 19.34 -10.34
N GLY A 326 -10.13 18.40 -11.08
CA GLY A 326 -8.73 18.00 -10.93
C GLY A 326 -8.45 17.05 -9.75
N PHE A 327 -9.45 16.64 -8.97
CA PHE A 327 -9.26 15.63 -7.92
C PHE A 327 -9.07 14.24 -8.50
N MET A 328 -8.16 13.49 -7.87
CA MET A 328 -8.14 12.03 -8.01
C MET A 328 -9.23 11.40 -7.13
N THR A 329 -9.59 10.16 -7.41
CA THR A 329 -10.60 9.44 -6.61
C THR A 329 -10.23 9.39 -5.12
N THR A 330 -8.94 9.20 -4.80
CA THR A 330 -8.42 9.19 -3.44
C THR A 330 -8.69 10.50 -2.70
N ASP A 331 -8.47 11.63 -3.35
CA ASP A 331 -8.67 12.95 -2.75
C ASP A 331 -10.17 13.27 -2.57
N ALA A 332 -11.00 12.88 -3.54
CA ALA A 332 -12.44 13.01 -3.43
C ALA A 332 -13.00 12.16 -2.27
N VAL A 333 -12.51 10.93 -2.12
CA VAL A 333 -12.86 10.03 -1.02
C VAL A 333 -12.52 10.68 0.32
N LYS A 334 -11.37 11.36 0.45
CA LYS A 334 -10.98 12.10 1.67
C LYS A 334 -12.02 13.14 2.11
N LEU A 335 -12.70 13.77 1.19
CA LEU A 335 -13.78 14.73 1.50
C LEU A 335 -15.12 14.06 1.74
N ILE A 336 -15.40 12.95 1.05
CA ILE A 336 -16.70 12.26 1.12
C ILE A 336 -16.82 11.45 2.41
N ARG A 337 -15.76 10.73 2.82
CA ARG A 337 -15.67 10.08 4.13
C ARG A 337 -15.55 11.14 5.23
N GLY A 338 -15.80 10.76 6.48
CA GLY A 338 -15.69 11.67 7.61
C GLY A 338 -16.10 11.04 8.93
N LYS A 339 -16.27 11.85 9.97
CA LYS A 339 -16.70 11.38 11.29
C LYS A 339 -18.12 10.82 11.24
N LYS A 340 -18.39 9.80 12.06
CA LYS A 340 -19.73 9.20 12.22
C LYS A 340 -20.79 10.26 12.52
N ASN A 341 -21.98 10.10 11.92
CA ASN A 341 -23.13 10.98 12.13
C ASN A 341 -22.90 12.45 11.70
N THR A 342 -21.87 12.74 10.89
CA THR A 342 -21.69 14.07 10.30
C THR A 342 -22.38 14.18 8.95
N GLU A 343 -22.77 15.40 8.61
CA GLU A 343 -23.44 15.73 7.34
C GLU A 343 -22.40 15.90 6.22
N VAL A 344 -22.71 15.33 5.05
CA VAL A 344 -22.01 15.59 3.80
C VAL A 344 -23.02 15.99 2.73
N ARG A 345 -22.71 17.04 1.97
CA ARG A 345 -23.51 17.53 0.83
C ARG A 345 -22.75 17.24 -0.46
N LEU A 346 -23.39 16.57 -1.40
CA LEU A 346 -22.85 16.30 -2.73
C LEU A 346 -23.61 17.10 -3.77
N ILE A 347 -22.90 17.87 -4.58
CA ILE A 347 -23.45 18.44 -5.79
C ILE A 347 -23.11 17.49 -6.91
N ILE A 348 -24.12 16.84 -7.48
CA ILE A 348 -23.98 15.79 -8.49
C ILE A 348 -24.61 16.22 -9.81
N ARG A 349 -24.01 15.75 -10.90
CA ARG A 349 -24.58 15.83 -12.24
C ARG A 349 -25.11 14.45 -12.64
N LYS A 350 -26.39 14.38 -12.96
CA LYS A 350 -27.04 13.18 -13.47
C LYS A 350 -26.58 12.85 -14.90
N PRO A 351 -26.70 11.60 -15.36
CA PRO A 351 -26.42 11.25 -16.76
C PRO A 351 -27.22 12.07 -17.78
N ALA A 352 -28.43 12.51 -17.40
CA ALA A 352 -29.27 13.38 -18.23
C ALA A 352 -28.81 14.86 -18.28
N GLY A 353 -27.80 15.24 -17.45
CA GLY A 353 -27.25 16.60 -17.38
C GLY A 353 -27.74 17.43 -16.20
N ASP A 354 -28.82 17.05 -15.52
CA ASP A 354 -29.38 17.78 -14.38
C ASP A 354 -28.40 17.84 -13.22
N ILE A 355 -28.25 18.98 -12.58
CA ILE A 355 -27.45 19.16 -11.36
C ILE A 355 -28.36 19.13 -10.14
N LYS A 356 -27.99 18.35 -9.15
CA LYS A 356 -28.71 18.21 -7.88
C LYS A 356 -27.77 18.31 -6.70
N GLU A 357 -28.25 18.90 -5.60
CA GLU A 357 -27.61 18.80 -4.30
C GLU A 357 -28.28 17.69 -3.49
N VAL A 358 -27.47 16.78 -2.94
CA VAL A 358 -27.92 15.67 -2.12
C VAL A 358 -27.21 15.73 -0.79
N THR A 359 -27.97 15.86 0.29
CA THR A 359 -27.47 15.88 1.66
C THR A 359 -27.64 14.51 2.29
N MET A 360 -26.60 14.01 2.93
CA MET A 360 -26.59 12.71 3.60
C MET A 360 -25.86 12.77 4.93
N ILE A 361 -26.25 11.90 5.85
CA ILE A 361 -25.51 11.67 7.09
C ILE A 361 -24.60 10.48 6.89
N ARG A 362 -23.32 10.59 7.26
CA ARG A 362 -22.35 9.50 7.17
C ARG A 362 -22.71 8.39 8.15
N GLU A 363 -22.85 7.19 7.62
CA GLU A 363 -23.06 5.97 8.40
C GLU A 363 -21.86 5.03 8.25
N LYS A 364 -21.77 4.04 9.15
CA LYS A 364 -20.78 2.97 9.07
C LYS A 364 -21.00 2.15 7.79
N ILE A 365 -19.97 2.05 6.98
CA ILE A 365 -19.93 1.19 5.80
C ILE A 365 -18.99 0.03 6.10
N VAL A 366 -19.46 -1.19 5.95
CA VAL A 366 -18.69 -2.41 6.15
C VAL A 366 -18.42 -3.04 4.78
N GLN A 367 -17.15 -3.24 4.49
CA GLN A 367 -16.73 -3.98 3.29
C GLN A 367 -16.42 -5.43 3.68
N ASP A 368 -17.35 -6.35 3.43
CA ASP A 368 -17.18 -7.77 3.78
C ASP A 368 -15.97 -8.41 3.07
N GLU A 369 -15.56 -7.86 1.93
CA GLU A 369 -14.39 -8.30 1.16
C GLU A 369 -13.06 -8.03 1.87
N GLY A 370 -13.01 -7.06 2.78
CA GLY A 370 -11.85 -6.72 3.60
C GLY A 370 -11.60 -7.66 4.78
N TYR A 371 -12.40 -8.74 4.90
CA TYR A 371 -12.27 -9.68 6.01
C TYR A 371 -11.92 -11.10 5.54
N ALA A 372 -11.47 -11.93 6.49
CA ALA A 372 -11.19 -13.33 6.25
C ALA A 372 -12.41 -14.07 5.70
N ARG A 373 -12.20 -14.89 4.71
CA ARG A 373 -13.23 -15.69 4.04
C ARG A 373 -12.67 -17.01 3.55
N SER A 374 -13.53 -18.03 3.43
CA SER A 374 -13.09 -19.36 3.07
C SER A 374 -13.93 -19.99 1.96
N ALA A 375 -13.35 -21.00 1.32
CA ALA A 375 -13.97 -21.84 0.30
C ALA A 375 -13.46 -23.28 0.41
N VAL A 376 -14.12 -24.20 -0.25
CA VAL A 376 -13.70 -25.60 -0.36
C VAL A 376 -13.26 -25.89 -1.79
N LEU A 377 -12.03 -26.43 -1.92
CA LEU A 377 -11.49 -26.94 -3.17
C LEU A 377 -11.62 -28.46 -3.17
N LYS A 378 -12.03 -29.05 -4.30
CA LYS A 378 -12.12 -30.51 -4.48
C LYS A 378 -11.05 -30.99 -5.44
N GLU A 379 -10.24 -31.94 -5.02
CA GLU A 379 -9.22 -32.58 -5.84
C GLU A 379 -9.37 -34.11 -5.71
N GLY A 380 -10.02 -34.72 -6.70
CA GLY A 380 -10.49 -36.12 -6.59
C GLY A 380 -11.46 -36.26 -5.42
N GLU A 381 -11.18 -37.17 -4.49
CA GLU A 381 -11.99 -37.36 -3.27
C GLU A 381 -11.58 -36.41 -2.12
N ALA A 382 -10.44 -35.73 -2.23
CA ALA A 382 -9.95 -34.85 -1.18
C ALA A 382 -10.66 -33.49 -1.23
N LYS A 383 -11.09 -33.01 -0.07
CA LYS A 383 -11.54 -31.66 0.15
C LYS A 383 -10.39 -30.87 0.79
N ILE A 384 -10.07 -29.71 0.25
CA ILE A 384 -9.03 -28.81 0.75
C ILE A 384 -9.71 -27.50 1.14
N GLY A 385 -9.50 -27.07 2.39
CA GLY A 385 -9.96 -25.78 2.86
C GLY A 385 -9.06 -24.67 2.32
N TYR A 386 -9.67 -23.58 1.91
CA TYR A 386 -8.96 -22.36 1.53
C TYR A 386 -9.43 -21.21 2.39
N ILE A 387 -8.50 -20.48 2.98
CA ILE A 387 -8.77 -19.26 3.74
C ILE A 387 -7.99 -18.13 3.09
N TYR A 388 -8.66 -17.07 2.67
CA TYR A 388 -8.04 -15.82 2.25
C TYR A 388 -8.04 -14.81 3.39
N LEU A 389 -6.90 -14.29 3.75
CA LEU A 389 -6.74 -13.24 4.73
C LEU A 389 -6.14 -11.99 4.06
N PRO A 390 -6.94 -10.94 3.82
CA PRO A 390 -6.47 -9.75 3.10
C PRO A 390 -5.46 -8.93 3.91
N ASP A 391 -5.67 -8.78 5.22
CA ASP A 391 -4.84 -8.05 6.16
C ASP A 391 -4.93 -8.63 7.56
N PHE A 392 -3.96 -8.31 8.43
CA PHE A 392 -4.05 -8.59 9.86
C PHE A 392 -4.83 -7.47 10.56
N TYR A 393 -6.08 -7.30 10.16
CA TYR A 393 -6.96 -6.25 10.65
C TYR A 393 -7.31 -6.39 12.13
N ALA A 394 -7.44 -5.24 12.79
CA ALA A 394 -7.92 -5.12 14.16
C ALA A 394 -8.59 -3.76 14.35
N ASN A 395 -9.74 -3.72 15.00
CA ASN A 395 -10.30 -2.46 15.48
C ASN A 395 -9.70 -2.16 16.86
N PHE A 396 -8.79 -1.19 16.90
CA PHE A 396 -8.08 -0.82 18.14
C PHE A 396 -8.91 0.05 19.06
N ASP A 397 -9.92 0.74 18.55
CA ASP A 397 -10.78 1.67 19.29
C ASP A 397 -11.96 0.97 19.97
N ASP A 398 -12.34 -0.21 19.48
CA ASP A 398 -13.42 -1.03 20.05
C ASP A 398 -12.88 -2.40 20.51
N PRO A 399 -12.82 -2.65 21.82
CA PRO A 399 -12.39 -3.95 22.36
C PRO A 399 -13.26 -5.14 21.89
N LYS A 400 -14.49 -4.88 21.44
CA LYS A 400 -15.41 -5.87 20.85
C LYS A 400 -15.39 -5.83 19.32
N GLY A 401 -14.59 -4.98 18.72
CA GLY A 401 -14.42 -4.83 17.29
C GLY A 401 -13.87 -6.10 16.64
N ARG A 402 -13.99 -6.16 15.33
CA ARG A 402 -13.50 -7.30 14.56
C ARG A 402 -11.99 -7.47 14.66
N ARG A 403 -11.55 -8.74 14.73
CA ARG A 403 -10.13 -9.13 14.78
C ARG A 403 -9.89 -10.32 13.87
N CYS A 404 -8.82 -10.26 13.08
CA CYS A 404 -8.55 -11.25 12.04
C CYS A 404 -8.36 -12.67 12.62
N TYR A 405 -7.66 -12.82 13.76
CA TYR A 405 -7.44 -14.14 14.35
C TYR A 405 -8.76 -14.83 14.77
N ILE A 406 -9.74 -14.04 15.28
CA ILE A 406 -11.07 -14.55 15.65
C ILE A 406 -11.83 -15.00 14.39
N ASP A 407 -11.76 -14.24 13.33
CA ASP A 407 -12.45 -14.57 12.09
C ASP A 407 -11.80 -15.79 11.41
N VAL A 408 -10.46 -15.88 11.36
CA VAL A 408 -9.76 -17.09 10.89
C VAL A 408 -10.10 -18.31 11.72
N ALA A 409 -10.19 -18.18 13.05
CA ALA A 409 -10.63 -19.27 13.92
C ALA A 409 -12.03 -19.78 13.54
N LYS A 410 -12.99 -18.89 13.28
CA LYS A 410 -14.35 -19.25 12.82
C LYS A 410 -14.32 -19.94 11.44
N GLU A 411 -13.49 -19.43 10.52
CA GLU A 411 -13.38 -20.06 9.20
C GLU A 411 -12.76 -21.48 9.32
N LEU A 412 -11.79 -21.69 10.20
CA LEU A 412 -11.25 -23.03 10.49
C LEU A 412 -12.30 -23.96 11.07
N GLU A 413 -13.17 -23.50 11.97
CA GLU A 413 -14.28 -24.30 12.51
C GLU A 413 -15.26 -24.73 11.42
N LYS A 414 -15.59 -23.83 10.49
CA LYS A 414 -16.45 -24.16 9.34
C LYS A 414 -15.79 -25.20 8.44
N LEU A 415 -14.51 -25.04 8.11
CA LEU A 415 -13.76 -25.98 7.29
C LEU A 415 -13.60 -27.35 7.95
N LYS A 416 -13.49 -27.43 9.28
CA LYS A 416 -13.53 -28.71 10.01
C LYS A 416 -14.87 -29.45 9.80
N LYS A 417 -15.98 -28.72 9.80
CA LYS A 417 -17.32 -29.32 9.53
C LYS A 417 -17.43 -29.83 8.10
N GLU A 418 -16.69 -29.25 7.15
CA GLU A 418 -16.57 -29.75 5.77
C GLU A 418 -15.71 -31.01 5.65
N ASN A 419 -15.02 -31.43 6.72
CA ASN A 419 -14.08 -32.55 6.76
C ASN A 419 -12.93 -32.39 5.75
N VAL A 420 -12.29 -31.21 5.74
CA VAL A 420 -11.16 -30.94 4.86
C VAL A 420 -9.93 -31.74 5.26
N SER A 421 -9.19 -32.26 4.27
CA SER A 421 -7.98 -33.07 4.45
C SER A 421 -6.70 -32.22 4.58
N GLY A 422 -6.76 -30.95 4.23
CA GLY A 422 -5.67 -29.97 4.30
C GLY A 422 -6.22 -28.56 4.23
N VAL A 423 -5.44 -27.57 4.63
CA VAL A 423 -5.80 -26.14 4.58
C VAL A 423 -4.72 -25.35 3.85
N ILE A 424 -5.15 -24.45 2.99
CA ILE A 424 -4.34 -23.41 2.37
C ILE A 424 -4.74 -22.07 3.01
N LEU A 425 -3.80 -21.41 3.66
CA LEU A 425 -3.95 -20.03 4.15
C LEU A 425 -3.25 -19.09 3.18
N ASP A 426 -4.02 -18.23 2.53
CA ASP A 426 -3.52 -17.33 1.49
C ASP A 426 -3.25 -15.93 2.08
N LEU A 427 -1.97 -15.57 2.15
CA LEU A 427 -1.45 -14.27 2.58
C LEU A 427 -0.89 -13.47 1.40
N ARG A 428 -1.13 -13.86 0.16
CA ARG A 428 -0.71 -13.09 -1.02
C ARG A 428 -1.38 -11.72 -0.99
N ASN A 429 -0.60 -10.67 -1.27
CA ASN A 429 -1.01 -9.26 -1.21
C ASN A 429 -1.42 -8.76 0.19
N ASN A 430 -1.10 -9.50 1.25
CA ASN A 430 -1.37 -9.08 2.62
C ASN A 430 -0.19 -8.26 3.16
N GLY A 431 -0.36 -6.94 3.27
CA GLY A 431 0.67 -5.99 3.73
C GLY A 431 1.03 -6.07 5.22
N GLY A 432 0.36 -6.92 5.99
CA GLY A 432 0.60 -7.08 7.41
C GLY A 432 -0.55 -6.57 8.28
N GLY A 433 -0.24 -5.87 9.39
CA GLY A 433 -1.21 -5.29 10.31
C GLY A 433 -0.86 -5.55 11.78
N SER A 434 -1.84 -5.99 12.55
CA SER A 434 -1.74 -6.13 14.02
C SER A 434 -0.74 -7.19 14.48
N LEU A 435 0.30 -6.75 15.18
CA LEU A 435 1.28 -7.65 15.81
C LEU A 435 0.63 -8.57 16.86
N TYR A 436 -0.35 -8.08 17.62
CA TYR A 436 -1.06 -8.89 18.59
C TYR A 436 -1.85 -10.01 17.87
N ASP A 437 -2.56 -9.68 16.81
CA ASP A 437 -3.42 -10.65 16.12
C ASP A 437 -2.62 -11.73 15.38
N VAL A 438 -1.45 -11.42 14.85
CA VAL A 438 -0.62 -12.44 14.23
C VAL A 438 -0.09 -13.45 15.25
N VAL A 439 0.24 -13.00 16.47
CA VAL A 439 0.66 -13.92 17.56
C VAL A 439 -0.48 -14.85 17.94
N GLN A 440 -1.70 -14.31 18.14
CA GLN A 440 -2.89 -15.11 18.44
C GLN A 440 -3.25 -16.06 17.30
N MET A 441 -3.13 -15.60 16.04
CA MET A 441 -3.45 -16.42 14.88
C MET A 441 -2.46 -17.58 14.70
N ALA A 442 -1.18 -17.37 14.99
CA ALA A 442 -0.18 -18.44 14.94
C ALA A 442 -0.50 -19.55 15.96
N GLY A 443 -1.01 -19.20 17.14
CA GLY A 443 -1.47 -20.14 18.17
C GLY A 443 -2.64 -21.04 17.75
N LEU A 444 -3.39 -20.70 16.69
CA LEU A 444 -4.42 -21.59 16.15
C LEU A 444 -3.83 -22.87 15.52
N PHE A 445 -2.55 -22.88 15.17
CA PHE A 445 -1.87 -23.94 14.41
C PHE A 445 -0.74 -24.63 15.16
N ILE A 446 -0.25 -24.08 16.24
CA ILE A 446 0.80 -24.68 17.08
C ILE A 446 0.35 -24.67 18.55
N PRO A 447 0.88 -25.58 19.40
CA PRO A 447 0.72 -25.46 20.85
C PRO A 447 1.52 -24.24 21.36
N GLU A 448 1.39 -23.95 22.65
CA GLU A 448 2.10 -22.84 23.29
C GLU A 448 3.58 -22.69 22.85
N GLY A 449 4.04 -21.48 22.67
CA GLY A 449 5.44 -21.23 22.33
C GLY A 449 5.71 -19.84 21.78
N PRO A 450 6.98 -19.47 21.57
CA PRO A 450 7.39 -18.20 21.01
C PRO A 450 6.97 -18.07 19.54
N ILE A 451 6.45 -16.92 19.15
CA ILE A 451 6.05 -16.64 17.76
C ILE A 451 7.04 -15.69 17.10
N VAL A 452 7.41 -14.64 17.81
CA VAL A 452 8.27 -13.58 17.30
C VAL A 452 9.04 -12.94 18.44
N GLN A 453 10.23 -12.46 18.16
CA GLN A 453 11.01 -11.64 19.08
C GLN A 453 10.94 -10.18 18.62
N VAL A 454 10.78 -9.24 19.56
CA VAL A 454 10.71 -7.81 19.27
C VAL A 454 11.75 -7.08 20.11
N LYS A 455 12.53 -6.21 19.49
CA LYS A 455 13.63 -5.49 20.15
C LYS A 455 13.49 -3.99 19.96
N ASP A 456 13.52 -3.24 21.05
CA ASP A 456 13.72 -1.79 21.08
C ASP A 456 15.20 -1.45 20.87
N ARG A 457 15.51 -0.19 20.56
CA ARG A 457 16.89 0.28 20.38
C ARG A 457 17.81 -0.11 21.54
N ASP A 458 17.41 0.20 22.78
CA ASP A 458 18.27 0.13 23.97
C ASP A 458 17.91 -1.02 24.92
N ARG A 459 16.99 -1.91 24.53
CA ARG A 459 16.52 -3.00 25.40
C ARG A 459 16.88 -4.37 24.84
N GLN A 460 16.86 -5.36 25.71
CA GLN A 460 16.90 -6.76 25.28
C GLN A 460 15.61 -7.12 24.53
N ALA A 461 15.73 -8.08 23.63
CA ALA A 461 14.57 -8.56 22.89
C ALA A 461 13.52 -9.18 23.82
N SER A 462 12.27 -8.82 23.58
CA SER A 462 11.10 -9.42 24.22
C SER A 462 10.54 -10.51 23.32
N VAL A 463 10.18 -11.65 23.90
CA VAL A 463 9.57 -12.76 23.16
C VAL A 463 8.05 -12.67 23.30
N LEU A 464 7.37 -12.57 22.16
CA LEU A 464 5.91 -12.67 22.10
C LEU A 464 5.54 -14.13 21.80
N SER A 465 4.77 -14.73 22.68
CA SER A 465 4.44 -16.15 22.65
C SER A 465 2.94 -16.36 22.69
N ASP A 466 2.51 -17.40 22.02
CA ASP A 466 1.24 -18.04 22.32
C ASP A 466 1.33 -18.75 23.67
N LYS A 467 0.26 -18.64 24.46
CA LYS A 467 0.15 -19.25 25.80
C LYS A 467 -0.94 -20.28 25.89
N ASP A 468 -1.69 -20.48 24.83
CA ASP A 468 -2.76 -21.46 24.74
C ASP A 468 -2.19 -22.79 24.19
N ARG A 469 -2.42 -23.88 24.93
CA ARG A 469 -1.97 -25.21 24.51
C ARG A 469 -2.89 -25.85 23.48
N SER A 470 -4.05 -25.28 23.27
CA SER A 470 -5.00 -25.82 22.30
C SER A 470 -4.53 -25.54 20.88
N VAL A 471 -4.63 -26.54 20.00
CA VAL A 471 -4.39 -26.39 18.59
C VAL A 471 -5.72 -26.50 17.86
N GLN A 472 -6.13 -25.43 17.20
CA GLN A 472 -7.41 -25.46 16.52
C GLN A 472 -7.36 -26.26 15.23
N TYR A 473 -6.22 -26.28 14.52
CA TYR A 473 -6.01 -27.07 13.32
C TYR A 473 -4.62 -27.69 13.29
N ASP A 474 -4.54 -29.02 13.27
CA ASP A 474 -3.31 -29.83 13.29
C ASP A 474 -3.02 -30.59 11.99
N GLY A 475 -3.92 -30.48 10.99
CA GLY A 475 -3.78 -31.12 9.67
C GLY A 475 -2.72 -30.45 8.77
N PRO A 476 -2.54 -30.99 7.54
CA PRO A 476 -1.66 -30.40 6.53
C PRO A 476 -1.96 -28.93 6.28
N LEU A 477 -0.93 -28.08 6.31
CA LEU A 477 -1.05 -26.64 6.14
C LEU A 477 -0.06 -26.13 5.10
N VAL A 478 -0.55 -25.35 4.16
CA VAL A 478 0.21 -24.56 3.19
C VAL A 478 -0.06 -23.09 3.44
N VAL A 479 0.97 -22.26 3.48
CA VAL A 479 0.87 -20.80 3.56
C VAL A 479 1.31 -20.22 2.23
N MET A 480 0.39 -19.59 1.51
CA MET A 480 0.71 -18.92 0.25
C MET A 480 1.16 -17.49 0.50
N VAL A 481 2.24 -17.07 -0.13
CA VAL A 481 2.83 -15.73 0.00
C VAL A 481 3.25 -15.19 -1.37
N ASN A 482 3.41 -13.86 -1.45
CA ASN A 482 4.08 -13.21 -2.57
C ASN A 482 4.94 -12.03 -2.09
N GLU A 483 5.55 -11.29 -3.02
CA GLU A 483 6.40 -10.11 -2.72
C GLU A 483 5.68 -8.97 -2.01
N PHE A 484 4.34 -8.97 -1.98
CA PHE A 484 3.53 -8.01 -1.23
C PHE A 484 3.12 -8.51 0.16
N SER A 485 3.44 -9.77 0.49
CA SER A 485 3.25 -10.31 1.84
C SER A 485 4.29 -9.70 2.76
N ALA A 486 3.89 -8.79 3.67
CA ALA A 486 4.81 -7.99 4.48
C ALA A 486 4.50 -8.06 5.98
N SER A 487 5.50 -7.72 6.82
CA SER A 487 5.32 -7.46 8.26
C SER A 487 4.65 -8.63 9.01
N ALA A 488 3.40 -8.48 9.49
CA ALA A 488 2.68 -9.55 10.22
C ALA A 488 2.53 -10.83 9.38
N SER A 489 2.36 -10.71 8.04
CA SER A 489 2.35 -11.87 7.14
C SER A 489 3.69 -12.61 7.18
N GLU A 490 4.79 -11.87 7.28
CA GLU A 490 6.14 -12.44 7.38
C GLU A 490 6.37 -13.08 8.74
N ILE A 491 5.85 -12.48 9.81
CA ILE A 491 5.89 -13.07 11.17
C ILE A 491 5.15 -14.43 11.15
N PHE A 492 3.95 -14.47 10.60
CA PHE A 492 3.18 -15.71 10.51
C PHE A 492 3.89 -16.77 9.67
N ALA A 493 4.26 -16.42 8.44
CA ALA A 493 4.93 -17.36 7.53
C ALA A 493 6.25 -17.88 8.12
N ALA A 494 7.06 -16.99 8.72
CA ALA A 494 8.31 -17.35 9.39
C ALA A 494 8.08 -18.29 10.59
N ALA A 495 7.11 -18.00 11.44
CA ALA A 495 6.77 -18.87 12.57
C ALA A 495 6.35 -20.26 12.10
N MET A 496 5.43 -20.35 11.13
CA MET A 496 4.99 -21.63 10.58
C MET A 496 6.14 -22.42 9.94
N GLN A 497 7.05 -21.74 9.25
CA GLN A 497 8.23 -22.34 8.65
C GLN A 497 9.25 -22.80 9.70
N ASP A 498 9.59 -21.96 10.68
CA ASP A 498 10.58 -22.27 11.73
C ASP A 498 10.15 -23.46 12.60
N TYR A 499 8.86 -23.54 12.88
CA TYR A 499 8.29 -24.69 13.58
C TYR A 499 8.21 -25.96 12.72
N GLY A 500 8.37 -25.87 11.40
CA GLY A 500 8.08 -26.97 10.49
C GLY A 500 6.58 -27.32 10.42
N ARG A 501 5.70 -26.35 10.77
CA ARG A 501 4.26 -26.55 10.86
C ARG A 501 3.57 -26.48 9.52
N ALA A 502 4.09 -25.64 8.60
CA ALA A 502 3.55 -25.47 7.26
C ALA A 502 4.67 -25.37 6.22
N LEU A 503 4.32 -25.62 4.96
CA LEU A 503 5.14 -25.25 3.81
C LEU A 503 4.72 -23.86 3.33
N VAL A 504 5.71 -22.97 3.19
CA VAL A 504 5.54 -21.64 2.60
C VAL A 504 5.71 -21.76 1.09
N VAL A 505 4.72 -21.35 0.33
CA VAL A 505 4.64 -21.54 -1.12
C VAL A 505 4.35 -20.21 -1.81
N GLY A 506 5.10 -19.85 -2.83
CA GLY A 506 4.85 -18.60 -3.58
C GLY A 506 6.08 -18.02 -4.23
N SER A 507 6.19 -16.69 -4.28
CA SER A 507 7.35 -15.99 -4.86
C SER A 507 8.66 -16.32 -4.10
N SER A 508 9.80 -15.99 -4.68
CA SER A 508 11.12 -16.34 -4.12
C SER A 508 11.33 -15.87 -2.68
N SER A 509 10.72 -14.72 -2.33
CA SER A 509 10.65 -14.21 -0.96
C SER A 509 9.44 -13.30 -0.80
N THR A 510 9.02 -13.10 0.45
CA THR A 510 8.09 -12.04 0.84
C THR A 510 8.74 -10.65 0.72
N TYR A 511 8.04 -9.59 1.10
CA TYR A 511 8.47 -8.21 0.94
C TYR A 511 9.81 -7.87 1.62
N GLY A 512 10.03 -8.32 2.85
CA GLY A 512 11.27 -8.10 3.59
C GLY A 512 11.21 -6.98 4.62
N LYS A 513 10.03 -6.65 5.17
CA LYS A 513 9.88 -5.70 6.26
C LYS A 513 10.12 -6.36 7.60
N GLY A 514 11.07 -5.82 8.37
CA GLY A 514 11.43 -6.30 9.71
C GLY A 514 11.24 -5.28 10.82
N THR A 515 10.48 -4.20 10.57
CA THR A 515 10.31 -3.08 11.49
C THR A 515 8.88 -3.00 12.03
N VAL A 516 8.76 -2.44 13.26
CA VAL A 516 7.48 -2.20 13.94
C VAL A 516 7.29 -0.71 14.15
N GLN A 517 6.17 -0.17 13.70
CA GLN A 517 5.81 1.23 13.87
C GLN A 517 4.71 1.40 14.90
N ARG A 518 4.66 2.62 15.47
CA ARG A 518 3.52 3.14 16.23
C ARG A 518 3.14 4.52 15.75
N ASN A 519 1.85 4.79 15.73
CA ASN A 519 1.34 6.14 15.53
C ASN A 519 1.40 6.90 16.84
N ILE A 520 2.12 8.03 16.85
CA ILE A 520 2.29 8.91 18.00
C ILE A 520 1.74 10.27 17.62
N GLY A 521 0.70 10.75 18.32
CA GLY A 521 0.13 12.08 18.09
C GLY A 521 1.11 13.20 18.46
N LEU A 522 1.08 14.27 17.71
CA LEU A 522 1.87 15.48 17.96
C LEU A 522 1.17 16.45 18.92
N ASP A 523 -0.15 16.28 19.11
CA ASP A 523 -0.92 17.13 20.02
C ASP A 523 -0.59 16.82 21.47
N PRO A 524 -0.35 17.84 22.32
CA PRO A 524 -0.06 17.62 23.74
C PRO A 524 -1.28 17.00 24.44
N VAL A 525 -1.03 15.92 25.21
CA VAL A 525 -2.05 15.15 25.95
C VAL A 525 -2.61 15.92 27.15
N TYR A 526 -2.49 17.24 27.23
CA TYR A 526 -2.97 18.00 28.38
C TYR A 526 -4.23 18.80 28.05
N GLY A 527 -5.29 18.43 28.78
CA GLY A 527 -6.61 19.03 28.74
C GLY A 527 -6.65 20.54 29.01
N PHE A 528 -7.75 21.15 28.57
CA PHE A 528 -8.18 22.53 28.68
C PHE A 528 -7.67 23.53 27.61
N SER A 529 -7.55 23.14 26.36
CA SER A 529 -7.69 24.11 25.26
C SER A 529 -8.62 23.54 24.21
N SER A 530 -9.78 24.13 24.07
CA SER A 530 -10.81 23.81 23.05
C SER A 530 -10.52 24.40 21.66
N THR A 531 -9.28 24.76 21.39
CA THR A 531 -8.77 25.15 20.07
C THR A 531 -7.59 24.23 19.76
N SER A 532 -7.86 22.95 19.54
CA SER A 532 -6.84 22.03 19.03
C SER A 532 -6.67 22.28 17.54
N ASP A 533 -5.64 23.03 17.16
CA ASP A 533 -5.01 22.84 15.89
C ASP A 533 -4.46 21.41 15.91
N GLU A 534 -5.20 20.47 15.34
CA GLU A 534 -4.74 19.09 15.22
C GLU A 534 -3.43 19.10 14.42
N LEU A 535 -2.31 18.79 15.08
CA LEU A 535 -0.97 18.85 14.47
C LEU A 535 -0.67 17.58 13.63
N GLY A 536 -1.47 16.53 13.81
CA GLY A 536 -1.26 15.26 13.16
C GLY A 536 -0.52 14.24 14.02
N SER A 537 0.08 13.24 13.40
CA SER A 537 0.82 12.16 14.08
C SER A 537 2.04 11.72 13.28
N VAL A 538 2.98 11.07 13.94
CA VAL A 538 4.10 10.37 13.30
C VAL A 538 3.93 8.87 13.50
N LYS A 539 3.89 8.14 12.40
CA LYS A 539 4.05 6.69 12.38
C LYS A 539 5.54 6.39 12.48
N LEU A 540 6.02 6.16 13.71
CA LEU A 540 7.43 6.10 14.03
C LEU A 540 7.92 4.66 14.15
N THR A 541 9.04 4.32 13.52
CA THR A 541 9.71 3.04 13.69
C THR A 541 10.41 2.99 15.05
N LEU A 542 9.82 2.22 15.98
CA LEU A 542 10.30 2.09 17.35
C LEU A 542 11.08 0.80 17.60
N GLN A 543 10.81 -0.26 16.85
CA GLN A 543 11.29 -1.60 17.11
C GLN A 543 11.60 -2.35 15.81
N LYS A 544 12.44 -3.37 15.93
CA LYS A 544 12.58 -4.43 14.93
C LYS A 544 12.04 -5.74 15.46
N PHE A 545 11.55 -6.59 14.58
CA PHE A 545 11.15 -7.94 14.93
C PHE A 545 12.06 -8.98 14.26
N TYR A 546 12.12 -10.14 14.90
CA TYR A 546 13.00 -11.24 14.52
C TYR A 546 12.25 -12.56 14.65
N ARG A 547 12.60 -13.49 13.79
CA ARG A 547 12.13 -14.87 13.86
C ARG A 547 12.53 -15.50 15.20
N VAL A 548 11.90 -16.59 15.57
CA VAL A 548 12.29 -17.37 16.78
C VAL A 548 13.73 -17.90 16.67
N THR A 549 14.24 -18.07 15.45
CA THR A 549 15.63 -18.43 15.14
C THR A 549 16.62 -17.27 15.29
N GLY A 550 16.13 -16.06 15.54
CA GLY A 550 16.92 -14.84 15.75
C GLY A 550 17.19 -14.02 14.48
N ALA A 551 16.95 -14.53 13.29
CA ALA A 551 17.15 -13.79 12.05
C ALA A 551 16.06 -12.76 11.84
N SER A 552 16.41 -11.55 11.35
CA SER A 552 15.42 -10.55 10.91
C SER A 552 14.86 -10.93 9.53
N THR A 553 13.60 -10.53 9.25
CA THR A 553 13.04 -10.53 7.89
C THR A 553 13.48 -9.33 7.06
N GLN A 554 14.03 -8.29 7.70
CA GLN A 554 14.45 -7.05 7.05
C GLN A 554 15.31 -7.29 5.82
N LEU A 555 15.00 -6.67 4.69
CA LEU A 555 15.63 -6.79 3.37
C LEU A 555 15.57 -8.20 2.71
N ARG A 556 15.33 -9.25 3.48
CA ARG A 556 15.43 -10.65 3.00
C ARG A 556 14.09 -11.34 2.85
N GLY A 557 13.10 -10.91 3.63
CA GLY A 557 11.80 -11.56 3.70
C GLY A 557 11.87 -12.98 4.25
N VAL A 558 10.78 -13.71 4.06
CA VAL A 558 10.67 -15.15 4.26
C VAL A 558 10.82 -15.82 2.90
N LYS A 559 11.86 -16.60 2.72
CA LYS A 559 12.07 -17.41 1.50
C LYS A 559 11.04 -18.53 1.46
N ALA A 560 10.34 -18.67 0.34
CA ALA A 560 9.40 -19.77 0.18
C ALA A 560 10.14 -21.12 0.16
N ASP A 561 9.51 -22.14 0.76
CA ASP A 561 9.97 -23.52 0.68
C ASP A 561 9.79 -24.10 -0.73
N ILE A 562 8.74 -23.64 -1.41
CA ILE A 562 8.43 -23.99 -2.80
C ILE A 562 8.22 -22.67 -3.55
N VAL A 563 9.19 -22.34 -4.39
CA VAL A 563 9.17 -21.12 -5.20
C VAL A 563 8.39 -21.35 -6.48
N ILE A 564 7.38 -20.53 -6.73
CA ILE A 564 6.58 -20.51 -7.96
C ILE A 564 6.94 -19.25 -8.73
N PRO A 565 7.47 -19.34 -9.96
CA PRO A 565 7.76 -18.18 -10.78
C PRO A 565 6.53 -17.30 -11.00
N ASP A 566 6.66 -15.98 -10.81
CA ASP A 566 5.61 -15.00 -11.00
C ASP A 566 6.04 -13.81 -11.86
N ASN A 567 5.12 -12.86 -12.07
CA ASN A 567 5.35 -11.71 -12.95
C ASN A 567 6.19 -10.61 -12.33
N TYR A 568 6.33 -10.60 -11.00
CA TYR A 568 6.91 -9.49 -10.25
C TYR A 568 8.34 -9.78 -9.78
N GLU A 569 8.83 -11.02 -9.97
CA GLU A 569 10.11 -11.48 -9.45
C GLU A 569 11.28 -10.55 -9.77
N TYR A 570 11.28 -9.95 -10.96
CA TYR A 570 12.36 -9.08 -11.44
C TYR A 570 12.05 -7.59 -11.29
N MET A 571 10.94 -7.23 -10.64
CA MET A 571 10.58 -5.84 -10.36
C MET A 571 11.18 -5.38 -9.04
N LYS A 572 11.53 -4.10 -8.95
CA LYS A 572 12.03 -3.46 -7.72
C LYS A 572 10.86 -3.12 -6.80
N LEU A 573 10.32 -4.11 -6.09
CA LEU A 573 9.10 -3.99 -5.28
C LEU A 573 9.30 -4.35 -3.80
N ARG A 574 10.49 -4.86 -3.43
CA ARG A 574 10.73 -5.36 -2.08
C ARG A 574 11.44 -4.32 -1.22
N GLU A 575 11.45 -4.51 0.09
CA GLU A 575 12.12 -3.63 1.06
C GLU A 575 13.57 -3.33 0.67
N LYS A 576 14.32 -4.33 0.17
CA LYS A 576 15.72 -4.18 -0.27
C LYS A 576 15.91 -3.20 -1.43
N ASP A 577 14.84 -2.90 -2.15
CA ASP A 577 14.84 -2.00 -3.31
C ASP A 577 14.45 -0.56 -2.91
N THR A 578 14.07 -0.36 -1.63
CA THR A 578 13.63 0.92 -1.10
C THR A 578 14.81 1.68 -0.49
N PRO A 579 15.04 2.94 -0.88
CA PRO A 579 16.06 3.79 -0.25
C PRO A 579 15.84 3.89 1.26
N GLU A 580 16.91 4.02 2.04
CA GLU A 580 16.91 4.21 3.49
C GLU A 580 16.34 3.03 4.30
N ALA A 581 16.09 1.89 3.68
CA ALA A 581 15.66 0.69 4.40
C ALA A 581 16.71 0.28 5.43
N LEU A 582 16.27 0.00 6.66
CA LEU A 582 17.19 -0.36 7.75
C LEU A 582 17.95 -1.66 7.41
N PRO A 583 19.21 -1.80 7.84
CA PRO A 583 20.04 -2.95 7.51
C PRO A 583 19.49 -4.24 8.14
N TRP A 584 19.77 -5.38 7.49
CA TRP A 584 19.53 -6.69 8.06
C TRP A 584 20.45 -6.95 9.23
N ASP A 585 19.94 -7.59 10.28
CA ASP A 585 20.69 -8.06 11.44
C ASP A 585 20.06 -9.33 12.01
N GLN A 586 20.66 -9.86 13.08
CA GLN A 586 20.14 -11.00 13.82
C GLN A 586 20.43 -10.85 15.31
N ILE A 587 19.63 -11.52 16.12
CA ILE A 587 19.77 -11.64 17.58
C ILE A 587 19.86 -13.11 17.97
N ASN A 588 20.01 -13.40 19.24
CA ASN A 588 20.01 -14.76 19.74
C ASN A 588 18.68 -15.47 19.47
N LYS A 589 18.75 -16.73 19.08
CA LYS A 589 17.55 -17.58 18.96
C LYS A 589 16.89 -17.77 20.33
N THR A 590 15.56 -17.88 20.34
CA THR A 590 14.81 -18.33 21.51
C THR A 590 14.63 -19.86 21.50
N SER A 591 14.32 -20.46 22.65
CA SER A 591 14.04 -21.89 22.72
C SER A 591 12.60 -22.17 22.31
N PHE A 592 12.40 -23.13 21.42
CA PHE A 592 11.08 -23.59 20.98
C PHE A 592 11.15 -25.08 20.58
N ILE A 593 9.99 -25.72 20.58
CA ILE A 593 9.85 -27.13 20.18
C ILE A 593 9.27 -27.19 18.77
N THR A 594 9.98 -27.81 17.85
CA THR A 594 9.51 -27.98 16.47
C THR A 594 8.30 -28.91 16.40
N TRP A 595 7.43 -28.63 15.46
CA TRP A 595 6.30 -29.50 15.12
C TRP A 595 6.80 -30.77 14.40
N THR A 596 6.19 -31.88 14.69
CA THR A 596 6.46 -33.12 13.94
C THR A 596 5.37 -33.30 12.88
N PRO A 597 5.64 -33.03 11.59
CA PRO A 597 4.57 -32.91 10.58
C PRO A 597 3.94 -34.26 10.18
N GLY A 598 4.47 -35.39 10.60
CA GLY A 598 3.95 -36.72 10.25
C GLY A 598 4.11 -37.07 8.74
N PHE A 599 4.97 -36.34 8.03
CA PHE A 599 5.35 -36.57 6.63
C PHE A 599 6.72 -35.93 6.36
N ASP A 600 7.39 -36.39 5.30
CA ASP A 600 8.70 -35.87 4.91
C ASP A 600 8.56 -34.55 4.15
N LEU A 601 8.91 -33.42 4.80
CA LEU A 601 8.87 -32.08 4.22
C LEU A 601 9.81 -31.94 3.02
N GLU A 602 11.02 -32.52 3.11
CA GLU A 602 12.00 -32.39 2.03
C GLU A 602 11.58 -33.16 0.78
N GLU A 603 10.92 -34.30 0.96
CA GLU A 603 10.35 -35.05 -0.16
C GLU A 603 9.24 -34.27 -0.86
N VAL A 604 8.33 -33.58 -0.11
CA VAL A 604 7.32 -32.71 -0.71
C VAL A 604 7.94 -31.56 -1.49
N LYS A 605 8.98 -30.91 -0.94
CA LYS A 605 9.71 -29.85 -1.62
C LYS A 605 10.35 -30.37 -2.92
N ARG A 606 10.97 -31.54 -2.88
CA ARG A 606 11.60 -32.18 -4.04
C ARG A 606 10.58 -32.49 -5.15
N MET A 607 9.44 -33.10 -4.80
CA MET A 607 8.35 -33.41 -5.74
C MET A 607 7.83 -32.14 -6.41
N SER A 608 7.57 -31.11 -5.63
CA SER A 608 7.06 -29.82 -6.12
C SER A 608 8.07 -29.10 -7.01
N ALA A 609 9.36 -29.06 -6.62
CA ALA A 609 10.42 -28.48 -7.43
C ALA A 609 10.57 -29.19 -8.79
N GLN A 610 10.52 -30.52 -8.79
CA GLN A 610 10.59 -31.32 -10.02
C GLN A 610 9.39 -31.03 -10.94
N ARG A 611 8.18 -30.92 -10.39
CA ARG A 611 6.95 -30.59 -11.14
C ARG A 611 7.06 -29.20 -11.77
N LEU A 612 7.46 -28.19 -11.00
CA LEU A 612 7.60 -26.81 -11.47
C LEU A 612 8.69 -26.65 -12.53
N ALA A 613 9.83 -27.35 -12.38
CA ALA A 613 10.92 -27.34 -13.35
C ALA A 613 10.52 -27.95 -14.70
N GLN A 614 9.47 -28.77 -14.77
CA GLN A 614 8.94 -29.37 -16.00
C GLN A 614 7.68 -28.68 -16.52
N ASP A 615 7.11 -27.75 -15.75
CA ASP A 615 5.90 -27.03 -16.15
C ASP A 615 6.25 -25.86 -17.08
N SER A 616 5.97 -26.03 -18.38
CA SER A 616 6.23 -25.03 -19.41
C SER A 616 5.54 -23.70 -19.13
N THR A 617 4.40 -23.71 -18.39
CA THR A 617 3.66 -22.48 -18.03
C THR A 617 4.53 -21.59 -17.12
N PHE A 618 5.06 -22.14 -16.02
CA PHE A 618 5.87 -21.38 -15.08
C PHE A 618 7.25 -21.01 -15.63
N ILE A 619 7.84 -21.87 -16.47
CA ILE A 619 9.07 -21.53 -17.20
C ILE A 619 8.85 -20.30 -18.09
N LEU A 620 7.76 -20.28 -18.88
CA LEU A 620 7.43 -19.17 -19.76
C LEU A 620 7.04 -17.90 -18.98
N ILE A 621 6.34 -18.01 -17.85
CA ILE A 621 6.04 -16.88 -16.97
C ILE A 621 7.36 -16.24 -16.51
N GLY A 622 8.29 -17.01 -15.97
CA GLY A 622 9.58 -16.48 -15.50
C GLY A 622 10.41 -15.83 -16.61
N GLN A 623 10.47 -16.45 -17.78
CA GLN A 623 11.17 -15.89 -18.95
C GLN A 623 10.53 -14.58 -19.43
N THR A 624 9.19 -14.51 -19.46
CA THR A 624 8.47 -13.34 -19.91
C THR A 624 8.57 -12.19 -18.89
N ALA A 625 8.48 -12.51 -17.58
CA ALA A 625 8.66 -11.54 -16.52
C ALA A 625 10.06 -10.89 -16.57
N LYS A 626 11.11 -11.71 -16.75
CA LYS A 626 12.48 -11.22 -16.93
C LYS A 626 12.60 -10.29 -18.14
N TRP A 627 12.09 -10.73 -19.27
CA TRP A 627 12.11 -9.91 -20.50
C TRP A 627 11.36 -8.58 -20.32
N LEU A 628 10.18 -8.58 -19.67
CA LEU A 628 9.43 -7.36 -19.39
C LEU A 628 10.20 -6.40 -18.47
N ALA A 629 10.86 -6.91 -17.43
CA ALA A 629 11.70 -6.09 -16.56
C ALA A 629 12.85 -5.42 -17.32
N GLU A 630 13.49 -6.15 -18.25
CA GLU A 630 14.54 -5.61 -19.12
C GLU A 630 14.04 -4.50 -20.07
N GLN A 631 12.73 -4.47 -20.42
CA GLN A 631 12.17 -3.40 -21.26
C GLN A 631 12.07 -2.05 -20.49
N ASN A 632 11.88 -2.07 -19.16
CA ASN A 632 11.75 -0.86 -18.36
C ASN A 632 13.06 -0.05 -18.27
N ASP A 633 14.20 -0.65 -18.57
CA ASP A 633 15.51 0.02 -18.51
C ASP A 633 15.93 0.72 -19.81
N LYS A 634 15.06 0.71 -20.83
CA LYS A 634 15.36 1.27 -22.16
C LYS A 634 14.89 2.71 -22.30
N GLN A 635 15.61 3.46 -23.16
CA GLN A 635 15.06 4.67 -23.74
C GLN A 635 13.97 4.34 -24.77
N TYR A 636 12.96 5.18 -24.85
CA TYR A 636 11.84 4.98 -25.77
C TYR A 636 12.08 5.67 -27.10
N SER A 637 11.81 4.97 -28.21
CA SER A 637 11.87 5.53 -29.55
C SER A 637 10.70 6.48 -29.81
N LEU A 638 10.98 7.64 -30.39
CA LEU A 638 9.98 8.60 -30.88
C LEU A 638 9.68 8.44 -32.38
N LEU A 639 10.28 7.45 -33.04
CA LEU A 639 10.00 7.05 -34.41
C LEU A 639 8.79 6.10 -34.45
N LEU A 640 7.71 6.48 -35.13
CA LEU A 640 6.44 5.74 -35.14
C LEU A 640 6.60 4.26 -35.51
N SER A 641 7.36 3.94 -36.56
CA SER A 641 7.53 2.56 -37.00
C SER A 641 8.23 1.67 -35.94
N THR A 642 9.28 2.19 -35.29
CA THR A 642 10.00 1.48 -34.24
C THR A 642 9.11 1.33 -33.01
N TYR A 643 8.43 2.39 -32.58
CA TYR A 643 7.50 2.37 -31.46
C TYR A 643 6.40 1.32 -31.66
N GLN A 644 5.77 1.29 -32.83
CA GLN A 644 4.71 0.30 -33.13
C GLN A 644 5.23 -1.14 -33.07
N GLN A 645 6.43 -1.41 -33.60
CA GLN A 645 7.05 -2.75 -33.53
C GLN A 645 7.33 -3.17 -32.09
N GLU A 646 7.88 -2.27 -31.27
CA GLU A 646 8.17 -2.53 -29.86
C GLU A 646 6.88 -2.77 -29.06
N GLN A 647 5.85 -1.93 -29.27
CA GLN A 647 4.56 -2.07 -28.58
C GLN A 647 3.82 -3.35 -29.00
N GLU A 648 3.86 -3.73 -30.25
CA GLU A 648 3.26 -4.98 -30.72
C GLU A 648 3.92 -6.20 -30.04
N LEU A 649 5.25 -6.19 -29.90
CA LEU A 649 5.99 -7.25 -29.21
C LEU A 649 5.61 -7.30 -27.72
N VAL A 650 5.53 -6.14 -27.04
CA VAL A 650 5.09 -6.07 -25.64
C VAL A 650 3.66 -6.59 -25.50
N LYS A 651 2.73 -6.13 -26.34
CA LYS A 651 1.33 -6.58 -26.35
C LYS A 651 1.21 -8.09 -26.55
N GLN A 652 1.99 -8.67 -27.46
CA GLN A 652 2.01 -10.12 -27.68
C GLN A 652 2.51 -10.88 -26.44
N LYS A 653 3.57 -10.40 -25.80
CA LYS A 653 4.13 -11.00 -24.58
C LYS A 653 3.15 -10.90 -23.40
N VAL A 654 2.54 -9.73 -23.20
CA VAL A 654 1.53 -9.55 -22.12
C VAL A 654 0.32 -10.46 -22.38
N LYS A 655 -0.20 -10.51 -23.60
CA LYS A 655 -1.32 -11.40 -23.97
C LYS A 655 -0.97 -12.87 -23.81
N GLN A 656 0.27 -13.27 -24.11
CA GLN A 656 0.76 -14.61 -23.84
C GLN A 656 0.75 -14.90 -22.33
N LEU A 657 1.24 -13.96 -21.53
CA LEU A 657 1.29 -14.05 -20.08
C LEU A 657 -0.11 -14.18 -19.46
N GLU A 658 -1.06 -13.33 -19.86
CA GLU A 658 -2.46 -13.39 -19.41
C GLU A 658 -3.10 -14.76 -19.67
N LYS A 659 -2.81 -15.35 -20.84
CA LYS A 659 -3.29 -16.70 -21.16
C LYS A 659 -2.65 -17.79 -20.32
N LEU A 660 -1.36 -17.63 -19.98
CA LEU A 660 -0.64 -18.58 -19.15
C LEU A 660 -1.12 -18.54 -17.68
N GLN A 661 -1.62 -17.41 -17.22
CA GLN A 661 -2.11 -17.21 -15.85
C GLN A 661 -3.50 -17.81 -15.60
N GLN A 662 -4.13 -18.37 -16.60
CA GLN A 662 -5.44 -19.03 -16.46
C GLN A 662 -5.31 -20.53 -16.63
N LEU A 663 -5.86 -21.27 -15.66
CA LEU A 663 -5.95 -22.73 -15.75
C LEU A 663 -6.79 -23.13 -16.97
N ARG A 664 -6.29 -24.11 -17.74
CA ARG A 664 -7.06 -24.73 -18.85
C ARG A 664 -8.24 -25.51 -18.31
N THR A 665 -8.04 -26.26 -17.23
CA THR A 665 -9.08 -26.96 -16.49
C THR A 665 -9.31 -26.24 -15.18
N PRO A 666 -10.47 -25.59 -14.97
CA PRO A 666 -10.75 -24.88 -13.74
C PRO A 666 -10.72 -25.78 -12.51
N LEU A 667 -10.25 -25.24 -11.39
CA LEU A 667 -10.37 -25.90 -10.08
C LEU A 667 -11.84 -26.05 -9.71
N LEU A 668 -12.16 -27.14 -9.04
CA LEU A 668 -13.48 -27.36 -8.46
C LEU A 668 -13.57 -26.63 -7.12
N VAL A 669 -14.03 -25.38 -7.16
CA VAL A 669 -14.20 -24.52 -5.98
C VAL A 669 -15.68 -24.33 -5.69
N THR A 670 -16.05 -24.54 -4.44
CA THR A 670 -17.42 -24.32 -3.94
C THR A 670 -17.40 -23.43 -2.70
N PRO A 671 -18.45 -22.62 -2.47
CA PRO A 671 -18.70 -22.04 -1.15
C PRO A 671 -18.77 -23.14 -0.08
N LEU A 672 -18.68 -22.74 1.18
CA LEU A 672 -18.98 -23.61 2.31
C LEU A 672 -20.45 -24.05 2.27
N SER A 673 -20.75 -25.23 2.80
CA SER A 673 -22.11 -25.75 2.88
C SER A 673 -23.03 -24.76 3.60
N GLY A 674 -24.12 -24.36 2.92
CA GLY A 674 -25.08 -23.37 3.42
C GLY A 674 -24.68 -21.89 3.23
N GLU A 675 -23.53 -21.62 2.61
CA GLU A 675 -23.11 -20.23 2.29
C GLU A 675 -23.29 -19.89 0.79
N GLU A 676 -23.86 -20.75 -0.02
CA GLU A 676 -24.05 -20.55 -1.47
C GLU A 676 -24.82 -19.26 -1.79
N ASN A 677 -25.82 -18.95 -0.97
CA ASN A 677 -26.68 -17.79 -1.09
C ASN A 677 -26.52 -16.82 0.10
N LYS A 678 -25.34 -16.74 0.68
CA LYS A 678 -25.04 -15.94 1.87
C LYS A 678 -25.48 -14.48 1.75
N TYR A 679 -25.46 -13.96 0.54
CA TYR A 679 -25.78 -12.57 0.23
C TYR A 679 -27.01 -12.44 -0.68
N ALA A 680 -27.92 -13.41 -0.71
CA ALA A 680 -29.08 -13.40 -1.60
C ALA A 680 -29.97 -12.14 -1.48
N ALA A 681 -29.99 -11.51 -0.31
CA ALA A 681 -30.71 -10.25 -0.07
C ALA A 681 -29.98 -9.00 -0.66
N ASP A 682 -28.71 -9.13 -1.09
CA ASP A 682 -27.90 -8.08 -1.68
C ASP A 682 -27.24 -8.60 -2.95
N THR A 683 -27.87 -8.35 -4.10
CA THR A 683 -27.43 -8.84 -5.41
C THR A 683 -25.98 -8.45 -5.72
N ALA A 684 -25.58 -7.23 -5.42
CA ALA A 684 -24.23 -6.76 -5.70
C ALA A 684 -23.19 -7.47 -4.84
N LYS A 685 -23.48 -7.75 -3.57
CA LYS A 685 -22.60 -8.57 -2.72
C LYS A 685 -22.54 -10.01 -3.20
N GLN A 686 -23.67 -10.58 -3.60
CA GLN A 686 -23.71 -11.95 -4.14
C GLN A 686 -22.91 -12.08 -5.44
N GLU A 687 -22.99 -11.09 -6.33
CA GLU A 687 -22.21 -11.05 -7.56
C GLU A 687 -20.70 -10.96 -7.27
N ARG A 688 -20.28 -10.10 -6.32
CA ARG A 688 -18.87 -10.02 -5.92
C ARG A 688 -18.36 -11.31 -5.29
N PHE A 689 -19.18 -11.94 -4.44
CA PHE A 689 -18.86 -13.25 -3.86
C PHE A 689 -18.70 -14.32 -4.94
N ASN A 690 -19.62 -14.40 -5.90
CA ASN A 690 -19.57 -15.33 -7.02
C ASN A 690 -18.36 -15.06 -7.93
N SER A 691 -18.03 -13.79 -8.15
CA SER A 691 -16.83 -13.38 -8.89
C SER A 691 -15.55 -13.85 -8.19
N TRP A 692 -15.47 -13.70 -6.86
CA TRP A 692 -14.35 -14.21 -6.07
C TRP A 692 -14.22 -15.73 -6.18
N ILE A 693 -15.30 -16.49 -5.99
CA ILE A 693 -15.27 -17.94 -6.23
C ILE A 693 -14.84 -18.26 -7.66
N GLY A 694 -15.31 -17.49 -8.63
CA GLY A 694 -14.93 -17.61 -10.05
C GLY A 694 -13.44 -17.36 -10.30
N SER A 695 -12.81 -16.39 -9.59
CA SER A 695 -11.38 -16.11 -9.71
C SER A 695 -10.53 -17.27 -9.17
N LEU A 696 -10.91 -17.84 -8.04
CA LEU A 696 -10.21 -19.01 -7.45
C LEU A 696 -10.17 -20.21 -8.42
N LYS A 697 -11.23 -20.41 -9.20
CA LYS A 697 -11.30 -21.51 -10.19
C LYS A 697 -10.22 -21.43 -11.26
N LYS A 698 -9.70 -20.25 -11.54
CA LYS A 698 -8.74 -20.01 -12.62
C LYS A 698 -7.31 -19.76 -12.13
N ASP A 699 -7.09 -19.72 -10.83
CA ASP A 699 -5.82 -19.33 -10.20
C ASP A 699 -4.79 -20.47 -10.31
N ILE A 700 -3.76 -20.24 -11.17
CA ILE A 700 -2.68 -21.22 -11.39
C ILE A 700 -1.78 -21.40 -10.17
N TYR A 701 -1.62 -20.36 -9.34
CA TYR A 701 -0.82 -20.42 -8.12
C TYR A 701 -1.53 -21.20 -7.04
N LEU A 702 -2.84 -20.99 -6.89
CA LEU A 702 -3.68 -21.78 -5.99
C LEU A 702 -3.69 -23.25 -6.37
N ASP A 703 -3.70 -23.57 -7.65
CA ASP A 703 -3.58 -24.95 -8.18
C ASP A 703 -2.27 -25.61 -7.69
N GLN A 704 -1.15 -24.88 -7.67
CA GLN A 704 0.10 -25.41 -7.11
C GLN A 704 -0.02 -25.65 -5.60
N GLY A 705 -0.67 -24.77 -4.85
CA GLY A 705 -0.97 -24.98 -3.43
C GLY A 705 -1.79 -26.25 -3.18
N VAL A 706 -2.81 -26.49 -4.02
CA VAL A 706 -3.61 -27.72 -4.02
C VAL A 706 -2.74 -28.96 -4.28
N LYS A 707 -1.86 -28.89 -5.28
CA LYS A 707 -0.93 -29.98 -5.61
C LYS A 707 0.04 -30.28 -4.47
N VAL A 708 0.53 -29.27 -3.76
CA VAL A 708 1.37 -29.43 -2.57
C VAL A 708 0.64 -30.17 -1.46
N ILE A 709 -0.63 -29.80 -1.16
CA ILE A 709 -1.45 -30.56 -0.20
C ILE A 709 -1.64 -32.00 -0.64
N LYS A 710 -1.85 -32.24 -1.94
CA LYS A 710 -1.99 -33.61 -2.49
C LYS A 710 -0.70 -34.41 -2.33
N ASP A 711 0.46 -33.82 -2.57
CA ASP A 711 1.77 -34.47 -2.34
C ASP A 711 1.91 -34.88 -0.88
N ILE A 712 1.58 -33.98 0.07
CA ILE A 712 1.60 -34.28 1.51
C ILE A 712 0.68 -35.49 1.83
N LEU A 713 -0.55 -35.49 1.32
CA LEU A 713 -1.51 -36.56 1.57
C LEU A 713 -1.06 -37.91 0.97
N SER A 714 -0.37 -37.89 -0.16
CA SER A 714 0.16 -39.11 -0.81
C SER A 714 1.29 -39.75 0.01
N ILE A 715 2.18 -38.94 0.56
CA ILE A 715 3.30 -39.40 1.41
C ILE A 715 2.75 -39.97 2.72
N LYS A 716 1.80 -39.29 3.37
CA LYS A 716 1.13 -39.82 4.58
C LYS A 716 0.49 -41.20 4.37
N ARG A 717 -0.18 -41.41 3.24
CA ARG A 717 -0.77 -42.73 2.89
C ARG A 717 0.30 -43.79 2.71
N SER A 718 1.41 -43.48 2.08
CA SER A 718 2.52 -44.41 1.84
C SER A 718 3.20 -44.86 3.13
N VAL A 719 3.30 -43.99 4.14
CA VAL A 719 3.85 -44.33 5.46
C VAL A 719 2.88 -45.21 6.23
N ALA A 720 1.57 -44.93 6.18
CA ALA A 720 0.52 -45.71 6.87
C ALA A 720 0.38 -47.15 6.31
N ILE A 721 0.72 -47.39 5.04
CA ILE A 721 0.68 -48.72 4.42
C ILE A 721 1.92 -49.54 4.77
N ARG A 722 3.01 -48.94 5.26
CA ARG A 722 4.26 -49.64 5.65
C ARG A 722 4.26 -50.14 7.11
N TYR A 723 3.25 -49.77 7.91
CA TYR A 723 3.00 -50.26 9.26
C TYR A 723 1.71 -51.06 9.31
#